data_ba60118456c9a7fe692fda9bfb74ebb5
#
_entry.id   ba60118456c9a7fe692fda9bfb74ebb5
#
_cell.length_a   1.000
_cell.length_b   1.000
_cell.length_c   1.000
_cell.angle_alpha   90.00
_cell.angle_beta   90.00
_cell.angle_gamma   90.00
#
_symmetry.space_group_name_H-M   'P 1'
#
loop_
_entity.id
_entity.type
_entity.pdbx_description
1 polymer ?
#
loop_
_entity_poly.entity_id
_entity_poly.type
_entity_poly.pdbx_seq_one_letter_code
_entity_poly.pdbx_strand_id
1 'polypeptide(L)'
;RPLALWQDGSSKWHAFTTVIPAGTDSCRLLLVSEKESKKYYGKNTVSQTAAPSLPPFSLTLNNTPQPILRSYTERQGQIETVHRYEGKNFILRAYTYRGSNTIKLVHTLLVDSTLNASGLKELSLHFRLPLTGKAHERYVQFDDLRPMSVQPLIARRPIDLDKMDSLTCLMLKNIAQWDDFRLSQLSPNAYSIRKRTTSLSPWIGTKEGHRSQGLVCLGDSSQWTAIQLSDFWQSYPSTLLVQGTRGDTATVTVSLYSPEAEAYSFAHYDTIAHSLDAAYEDVQPGLSTACGIARTSTLFITTGTAHTPRPSALAERLPLLPTPDYLHRKRAFGIWSLPTICDRRDSIVETTISDIMAFYEKEIDRHCWYGLFNYGDIMHAYDSSRDEWRYDVGGYAWDNTELASPSMLWYQFLRTGSPSVWRMASAMTRHCSEVDTYHFGPHAGLGSRHNVVHWGCGAKEARISEAWWNRFYYYLTADDRTGDILSEVRDADTLLYHLDPMRLAQPRSLYPCSAPARLRIGPDWMAYASNWYTEWERTGQNRYRDKLLTGMQSIADLPHHFFQGPLALGYNPSSGRISSDQPELQTTNHLMTIMGGFELMNEMMLSPDLHEASPRFFLLWQDYCRQYQDKALQIRHNKFPIPRLHGFAGWMGHKESATKAWDAIMLHRPLDGKSTIWTNDCATWVMDAIFIKETCR
;
A
#
# COMPACT_ATOMS: atom_id res chain seq x y z
N ARG A 1 17.46 11.37 -5.82
CA ARG A 1 16.64 12.56 -5.51
C ARG A 1 16.32 12.62 -4.03
N PRO A 2 16.21 13.82 -3.42
CA PRO A 2 15.70 13.93 -2.06
C PRO A 2 14.22 13.51 -2.03
N LEU A 3 13.82 12.84 -0.96
CA LEU A 3 12.44 12.46 -0.67
C LEU A 3 11.90 13.25 0.52
N ALA A 4 12.77 13.63 1.46
CA ALA A 4 12.51 14.54 2.56
C ALA A 4 13.75 15.35 2.89
N LEU A 5 13.55 16.54 3.44
CA LEU A 5 14.60 17.49 3.79
C LEU A 5 14.60 17.78 5.28
N TRP A 6 15.78 18.08 5.83
CA TRP A 6 15.91 18.78 7.09
C TRP A 6 15.67 20.27 6.87
N GLN A 7 15.46 21.02 7.95
CA GLN A 7 15.19 22.46 7.88
C GLN A 7 16.32 23.27 7.25
N ASP A 8 17.55 22.81 7.39
CA ASP A 8 18.73 23.42 6.74
C ASP A 8 18.83 23.12 5.23
N GLY A 9 17.82 22.41 4.67
CA GLY A 9 17.77 22.02 3.26
C GLY A 9 18.59 20.77 2.93
N SER A 10 19.31 20.18 3.87
CA SER A 10 19.99 18.91 3.65
C SER A 10 18.99 17.74 3.56
N SER A 11 19.38 16.67 2.86
CA SER A 11 18.49 15.51 2.66
C SER A 11 18.32 14.70 3.93
N LYS A 12 17.08 14.56 4.41
CA LYS A 12 16.69 13.61 5.47
C LYS A 12 16.53 12.20 4.90
N TRP A 13 15.86 12.08 3.75
CA TRP A 13 15.72 10.86 2.96
C TRP A 13 16.14 11.12 1.51
N HIS A 14 16.92 10.20 0.94
CA HIS A 14 17.40 10.32 -0.43
C HIS A 14 17.26 9.01 -1.19
N ALA A 15 16.60 9.06 -2.36
CA ALA A 15 16.49 7.92 -3.25
C ALA A 15 17.62 7.92 -4.28
N PHE A 16 18.21 6.75 -4.47
CA PHE A 16 19.22 6.47 -5.47
C PHE A 16 18.73 5.39 -6.41
N THR A 17 18.95 5.55 -7.70
CA THR A 17 18.72 4.52 -8.70
C THR A 17 20.05 4.08 -9.25
N THR A 18 20.31 2.78 -9.24
CA THR A 18 21.52 2.18 -9.79
C THR A 18 21.22 0.84 -10.45
N VAL A 19 22.07 0.43 -11.38
CA VAL A 19 22.05 -0.91 -11.95
C VAL A 19 23.10 -1.73 -11.22
N ILE A 20 22.68 -2.84 -10.63
CA ILE A 20 23.59 -3.75 -9.90
C ILE A 20 23.78 -5.04 -10.71
N PRO A 21 25.00 -5.65 -10.69
CA PRO A 21 25.26 -6.92 -11.35
C PRO A 21 24.36 -8.04 -10.83
N ALA A 22 24.06 -9.01 -11.68
CA ALA A 22 23.33 -10.20 -11.27
C ALA A 22 24.10 -10.94 -10.14
N GLY A 23 23.34 -11.45 -9.15
CA GLY A 23 23.92 -12.13 -7.99
C GLY A 23 24.41 -11.20 -6.88
N THR A 24 24.28 -9.89 -7.03
CA THR A 24 24.59 -8.92 -5.95
C THR A 24 23.39 -8.84 -5.00
N ASP A 25 23.63 -9.09 -3.72
CA ASP A 25 22.63 -9.04 -2.64
C ASP A 25 22.83 -7.87 -1.66
N SER A 26 23.97 -7.20 -1.76
CA SER A 26 24.30 -6.04 -0.92
C SER A 26 25.15 -5.01 -1.66
N CYS A 27 25.06 -3.75 -1.28
CA CYS A 27 25.92 -2.69 -1.77
C CYS A 27 26.28 -1.70 -0.65
N ARG A 28 27.40 -0.97 -0.85
CA ARG A 28 27.76 0.14 0.02
C ARG A 28 27.59 1.47 -0.69
N LEU A 29 26.91 2.39 -0.04
CA LEU A 29 26.90 3.79 -0.42
C LEU A 29 28.08 4.49 0.25
N LEU A 30 28.99 5.03 -0.55
CA LEU A 30 30.13 5.78 -0.07
C LEU A 30 29.97 7.26 -0.43
N LEU A 31 30.08 8.13 0.58
CA LEU A 31 30.25 9.56 0.34
C LEU A 31 31.75 9.79 0.05
N VAL A 32 32.03 10.24 -1.16
CA VAL A 32 33.39 10.55 -1.58
C VAL A 32 33.47 12.01 -2.02
N SER A 33 34.63 12.64 -1.86
CA SER A 33 34.87 13.98 -2.38
C SER A 33 34.80 13.98 -3.92
N GLU A 34 34.54 15.14 -4.52
CA GLU A 34 34.50 15.26 -5.99
C GLU A 34 35.83 14.79 -6.64
N LYS A 35 36.95 15.02 -5.98
CA LYS A 35 38.28 14.57 -6.44
C LYS A 35 38.42 13.04 -6.40
N GLU A 36 37.86 12.39 -5.39
CA GLU A 36 37.85 10.93 -5.26
C GLU A 36 36.81 10.31 -6.19
N SER A 37 35.68 10.98 -6.42
CA SER A 37 34.67 10.50 -7.35
C SER A 37 35.24 10.33 -8.75
N LYS A 38 36.09 11.26 -9.23
CA LYS A 38 36.79 11.16 -10.54
C LYS A 38 37.68 9.92 -10.61
N LYS A 39 38.21 9.45 -9.49
CA LYS A 39 39.04 8.22 -9.40
C LYS A 39 38.16 6.95 -9.52
N TYR A 40 36.95 6.97 -8.97
CA TYR A 40 36.04 5.85 -9.01
C TYR A 40 35.19 5.83 -10.27
N TYR A 41 34.76 7.00 -10.79
CA TYR A 41 33.88 7.13 -11.97
C TYR A 41 34.66 7.19 -13.29
N GLY A 42 35.97 7.38 -13.27
CA GLY A 42 36.78 7.54 -14.48
C GLY A 42 36.88 6.29 -15.38
N LYS A 43 36.30 5.16 -15.00
CA LYS A 43 36.30 3.91 -15.78
C LYS A 43 34.96 3.17 -15.83
N ASN A 44 33.97 3.55 -15.03
CA ASN A 44 32.63 2.97 -15.14
C ASN A 44 31.75 3.91 -15.97
N THR A 45 31.88 3.83 -17.27
CA THR A 45 30.87 4.30 -18.18
C THR A 45 29.54 3.60 -17.81
N VAL A 46 28.55 4.38 -17.36
CA VAL A 46 27.14 3.96 -17.44
C VAL A 46 27.01 3.30 -18.80
N SER A 47 26.60 2.05 -18.85
CA SER A 47 26.45 1.30 -20.09
C SER A 47 25.86 2.22 -21.16
N GLN A 48 26.53 2.34 -22.33
CA GLN A 48 26.04 3.14 -23.46
C GLN A 48 24.76 2.54 -24.08
N THR A 49 24.29 1.41 -23.54
CA THR A 49 23.06 0.75 -23.99
C THR A 49 21.88 1.71 -23.75
N ALA A 50 21.19 2.05 -24.81
CA ALA A 50 19.98 2.86 -24.73
C ALA A 50 18.95 2.19 -23.83
N ALA A 51 18.14 3.00 -23.15
CA ALA A 51 17.00 2.48 -22.40
C ALA A 51 16.02 1.77 -23.37
N PRO A 52 15.35 0.70 -22.95
CA PRO A 52 14.39 -0.02 -23.80
C PRO A 52 13.20 0.88 -24.12
N SER A 53 12.67 0.76 -25.34
CA SER A 53 11.43 1.44 -25.72
C SER A 53 10.21 0.59 -25.31
N LEU A 54 9.19 1.26 -24.77
CA LEU A 54 7.91 0.63 -24.46
C LEU A 54 7.26 0.12 -25.76
N PRO A 55 6.83 -1.15 -25.82
CA PRO A 55 6.04 -1.63 -26.95
C PRO A 55 4.77 -0.82 -27.16
N PRO A 56 4.26 -0.71 -28.39
CA PRO A 56 2.96 -0.10 -28.63
C PRO A 56 1.88 -0.78 -27.77
N PHE A 57 1.12 0.03 -27.05
CA PHE A 57 0.09 -0.47 -26.14
C PHE A 57 -1.23 0.27 -26.28
N SER A 58 -2.30 -0.35 -25.84
CA SER A 58 -3.62 0.24 -25.66
C SER A 58 -4.25 -0.29 -24.37
N LEU A 59 -5.27 0.41 -23.89
CA LEU A 59 -6.01 0.09 -22.69
C LEU A 59 -7.48 -0.09 -23.02
N THR A 60 -8.13 -1.08 -22.38
CA THR A 60 -9.60 -1.21 -22.38
C THR A 60 -10.13 -1.26 -20.95
N LEU A 61 -11.31 -0.71 -20.76
CA LEU A 61 -12.10 -0.77 -19.54
C LEU A 61 -13.54 -1.11 -19.93
N ASN A 62 -14.06 -2.22 -19.41
CA ASN A 62 -15.38 -2.74 -19.77
C ASN A 62 -15.55 -2.89 -21.31
N ASN A 63 -14.55 -3.45 -21.98
CA ASN A 63 -14.43 -3.62 -23.43
C ASN A 63 -14.45 -2.30 -24.23
N THR A 64 -14.27 -1.15 -23.58
CA THR A 64 -14.21 0.15 -24.23
C THR A 64 -12.79 0.68 -24.23
N PRO A 65 -12.23 1.03 -25.41
CA PRO A 65 -10.88 1.64 -25.48
C PRO A 65 -10.79 2.91 -24.64
N GLN A 66 -9.71 3.02 -23.89
CA GLN A 66 -9.42 4.17 -23.04
C GLN A 66 -8.39 5.07 -23.71
N PRO A 67 -8.75 6.28 -24.15
CA PRO A 67 -7.81 7.18 -24.79
C PRO A 67 -6.81 7.74 -23.79
N ILE A 68 -5.57 7.88 -24.24
CA ILE A 68 -4.55 8.68 -23.54
C ILE A 68 -4.87 10.14 -23.78
N LEU A 69 -5.26 10.87 -22.73
CA LEU A 69 -5.61 12.29 -22.79
C LEU A 69 -4.38 13.18 -22.64
N ARG A 70 -3.38 12.71 -21.89
CA ARG A 70 -2.14 13.43 -21.65
C ARG A 70 -0.98 12.46 -21.54
N SER A 71 0.18 12.83 -22.09
CA SER A 71 1.43 12.07 -21.88
C SER A 71 2.62 13.03 -21.82
N TYR A 72 3.56 12.74 -20.90
CA TYR A 72 4.75 13.56 -20.72
C TYR A 72 5.83 12.81 -19.95
N THR A 73 7.07 13.27 -20.06
CA THR A 73 8.16 12.80 -19.22
C THR A 73 8.07 13.47 -17.85
N GLU A 74 7.70 12.71 -16.84
CA GLU A 74 7.55 13.18 -15.45
C GLU A 74 8.91 13.37 -14.78
N ARG A 75 9.88 12.48 -15.10
CA ARG A 75 11.24 12.56 -14.59
C ARG A 75 12.24 12.00 -15.59
N GLN A 76 13.37 12.69 -15.74
CA GLN A 76 14.49 12.23 -16.57
C GLN A 76 15.79 12.34 -15.79
N GLY A 77 16.37 11.19 -15.46
CA GLY A 77 17.67 11.07 -14.81
C GLY A 77 18.73 10.47 -15.74
N GLN A 78 19.94 10.29 -15.20
CA GLN A 78 21.03 9.66 -15.97
C GLN A 78 20.76 8.16 -16.24
N ILE A 79 20.10 7.48 -15.31
CA ILE A 79 19.82 6.05 -15.39
C ILE A 79 18.33 5.82 -15.62
N GLU A 80 17.45 6.46 -14.86
CA GLU A 80 16.01 6.27 -14.88
C GLU A 80 15.29 7.38 -15.64
N THR A 81 14.35 7.00 -16.48
CA THR A 81 13.35 7.92 -17.08
C THR A 81 11.96 7.40 -16.73
N VAL A 82 11.09 8.31 -16.28
CA VAL A 82 9.69 8.02 -15.97
C VAL A 82 8.82 8.79 -16.94
N HIS A 83 8.02 8.05 -17.71
CA HIS A 83 7.02 8.63 -18.59
C HIS A 83 5.62 8.37 -18.05
N ARG A 84 4.79 9.41 -17.98
CA ARG A 84 3.44 9.33 -17.42
C ARG A 84 2.41 9.54 -18.52
N TYR A 85 1.40 8.67 -18.51
CA TYR A 85 0.22 8.70 -19.37
C TYR A 85 -1.02 8.80 -18.48
N GLU A 86 -1.95 9.65 -18.85
CA GLU A 86 -3.18 9.89 -18.10
C GLU A 86 -4.40 9.73 -19.02
N GLY A 87 -5.41 9.03 -18.56
CA GLY A 87 -6.73 8.93 -19.16
C GLY A 87 -7.81 9.34 -18.16
N LYS A 88 -9.08 9.16 -18.52
CA LYS A 88 -10.18 9.49 -17.62
C LYS A 88 -10.16 8.63 -16.35
N ASN A 89 -9.94 7.33 -16.50
CA ASN A 89 -10.04 6.36 -15.43
C ASN A 89 -8.69 5.70 -15.09
N PHE A 90 -7.58 6.26 -15.57
CA PHE A 90 -6.28 5.66 -15.27
C PHE A 90 -5.12 6.66 -15.25
N ILE A 91 -4.09 6.29 -14.50
CA ILE A 91 -2.74 6.84 -14.59
C ILE A 91 -1.80 5.65 -14.86
N LEU A 92 -0.93 5.79 -15.87
CA LEU A 92 0.09 4.78 -16.18
C LEU A 92 1.47 5.44 -16.17
N ARG A 93 2.40 4.90 -15.38
CA ARG A 93 3.81 5.29 -15.39
C ARG A 93 4.66 4.18 -16.00
N ALA A 94 5.51 4.55 -16.94
CA ALA A 94 6.51 3.66 -17.52
C ALA A 94 7.90 4.09 -17.06
N TYR A 95 8.57 3.20 -16.35
CA TYR A 95 9.94 3.36 -15.86
C TYR A 95 10.88 2.60 -16.77
N THR A 96 11.81 3.30 -17.38
CA THR A 96 12.84 2.73 -18.22
C THR A 96 14.21 3.05 -17.63
N TYR A 97 15.14 2.10 -17.74
CA TYR A 97 16.45 2.21 -17.11
C TYR A 97 17.55 2.01 -18.14
N ARG A 98 18.48 2.95 -18.22
CA ARG A 98 19.68 2.79 -19.06
C ARG A 98 20.53 1.65 -18.55
N GLY A 99 20.91 0.73 -19.44
CA GLY A 99 21.67 -0.46 -19.08
C GLY A 99 20.82 -1.63 -18.56
N SER A 100 19.49 -1.54 -18.66
CA SER A 100 18.57 -2.64 -18.38
C SER A 100 17.65 -2.89 -19.58
N ASN A 101 17.24 -4.13 -19.78
CA ASN A 101 16.24 -4.52 -20.78
C ASN A 101 14.84 -4.59 -20.19
N THR A 102 14.66 -4.17 -18.95
CA THR A 102 13.39 -4.27 -18.22
C THR A 102 12.72 -2.89 -18.13
N ILE A 103 11.43 -2.87 -18.41
CA ILE A 103 10.52 -1.73 -18.22
C ILE A 103 9.59 -2.11 -17.08
N LYS A 104 9.45 -1.21 -16.09
CA LYS A 104 8.41 -1.32 -15.05
C LYS A 104 7.23 -0.43 -15.47
N LEU A 105 6.02 -0.99 -15.47
CA LEU A 105 4.78 -0.24 -15.67
C LEU A 105 3.98 -0.24 -14.37
N VAL A 106 3.49 0.92 -13.98
CA VAL A 106 2.62 1.09 -12.81
C VAL A 106 1.32 1.69 -13.29
N HIS A 107 0.27 0.87 -13.30
CA HIS A 107 -1.08 1.26 -13.72
C HIS A 107 -1.95 1.49 -12.49
N THR A 108 -2.57 2.66 -12.38
CA THR A 108 -3.56 3.01 -11.35
C THR A 108 -4.93 3.16 -12.00
N LEU A 109 -5.88 2.30 -11.64
CA LEU A 109 -7.30 2.46 -11.94
C LEU A 109 -7.89 3.55 -11.03
N LEU A 110 -8.73 4.42 -11.58
CA LEU A 110 -9.52 5.43 -10.87
C LEU A 110 -11.01 5.12 -11.05
N VAL A 111 -11.72 4.90 -9.96
CA VAL A 111 -13.15 4.56 -9.99
C VAL A 111 -13.97 5.85 -9.98
N ASP A 112 -14.47 6.26 -11.14
CA ASP A 112 -15.39 7.40 -11.26
C ASP A 112 -16.87 6.99 -11.05
N SER A 113 -17.77 7.96 -11.09
CA SER A 113 -19.21 7.73 -10.92
C SER A 113 -19.79 6.79 -11.98
N THR A 114 -19.28 6.83 -13.20
CA THR A 114 -19.71 5.94 -14.29
C THR A 114 -19.33 4.51 -14.01
N LEU A 115 -18.07 4.26 -13.62
CA LEU A 115 -17.57 2.94 -13.29
C LEU A 115 -18.20 2.41 -12.00
N ASN A 116 -18.39 3.26 -11.00
CA ASN A 116 -19.10 2.91 -9.76
C ASN A 116 -20.52 2.40 -10.07
N ALA A 117 -21.23 3.04 -10.98
CA ALA A 117 -22.60 2.64 -11.36
C ALA A 117 -22.65 1.41 -12.27
N SER A 118 -21.70 1.26 -13.22
CA SER A 118 -21.70 0.17 -14.22
C SER A 118 -21.07 -1.13 -13.73
N GLY A 119 -20.27 -1.05 -12.66
CA GLY A 119 -19.40 -2.14 -12.22
C GLY A 119 -18.18 -2.35 -13.11
N LEU A 120 -17.27 -3.20 -12.68
CA LEU A 120 -16.05 -3.57 -13.40
C LEU A 120 -16.24 -4.96 -14.03
N LYS A 121 -16.17 -5.02 -15.37
CA LYS A 121 -16.32 -6.26 -16.14
C LYS A 121 -14.99 -6.71 -16.75
N GLU A 122 -14.12 -5.76 -17.03
CA GLU A 122 -12.82 -6.00 -17.65
C GLU A 122 -11.95 -4.76 -17.48
N LEU A 123 -10.63 -5.02 -17.24
CA LEU A 123 -9.60 -3.99 -17.28
C LEU A 123 -8.34 -4.63 -17.87
N SER A 124 -7.93 -4.21 -19.06
CA SER A 124 -6.81 -4.84 -19.76
C SER A 124 -5.84 -3.86 -20.41
N LEU A 125 -4.56 -4.25 -20.42
CA LEU A 125 -3.51 -3.64 -21.24
C LEU A 125 -3.17 -4.60 -22.38
N HIS A 126 -3.10 -4.07 -23.60
CA HIS A 126 -2.80 -4.81 -24.82
C HIS A 126 -1.46 -4.34 -25.38
N PHE A 127 -0.50 -5.26 -25.55
CA PHE A 127 0.82 -4.99 -26.10
C PHE A 127 0.97 -5.65 -27.46
N ARG A 128 1.34 -4.88 -28.48
CA ARG A 128 1.62 -5.42 -29.81
C ARG A 128 3.11 -5.73 -29.94
N LEU A 129 3.42 -7.00 -30.13
CA LEU A 129 4.78 -7.52 -30.20
C LEU A 129 5.07 -8.06 -31.61
N PRO A 130 6.12 -7.55 -32.28
CA PRO A 130 6.52 -8.09 -33.60
C PRO A 130 7.10 -9.50 -33.44
N LEU A 131 6.78 -10.35 -34.41
CA LEU A 131 7.29 -11.73 -34.53
C LEU A 131 8.12 -11.84 -35.79
N THR A 132 9.42 -12.11 -35.65
CA THR A 132 10.39 -12.16 -36.76
C THR A 132 10.77 -13.59 -37.16
N GLY A 133 10.71 -14.51 -36.19
CA GLY A 133 11.04 -15.92 -36.43
C GLY A 133 9.97 -16.68 -37.25
N LYS A 134 10.35 -17.80 -37.86
CA LYS A 134 9.42 -18.67 -38.56
C LYS A 134 8.46 -19.36 -37.59
N ALA A 135 7.26 -19.72 -38.05
CA ALA A 135 6.22 -20.29 -37.21
C ALA A 135 6.65 -21.55 -36.42
N HIS A 136 7.52 -22.38 -36.99
CA HIS A 136 8.05 -23.58 -36.34
C HIS A 136 9.08 -23.28 -35.22
N GLU A 137 9.60 -22.08 -35.17
CA GLU A 137 10.53 -21.61 -34.13
C GLU A 137 9.83 -20.89 -32.99
N ARG A 138 8.58 -20.45 -33.21
CA ARG A 138 7.83 -19.63 -32.25
C ARG A 138 7.26 -20.45 -31.11
N TYR A 139 7.25 -19.85 -29.92
CA TYR A 139 6.69 -20.50 -28.74
C TYR A 139 6.02 -19.47 -27.81
N VAL A 140 5.11 -19.97 -26.99
CA VAL A 140 4.55 -19.27 -25.82
C VAL A 140 4.86 -20.09 -24.58
N GLN A 141 5.36 -19.44 -23.55
CA GLN A 141 5.65 -20.05 -22.27
C GLN A 141 4.95 -19.25 -21.16
N PHE A 142 4.28 -19.94 -20.24
CA PHE A 142 3.75 -19.34 -19.03
C PHE A 142 4.56 -19.83 -17.83
N ASP A 143 4.88 -18.91 -16.92
CA ASP A 143 5.72 -19.14 -15.74
C ASP A 143 7.02 -19.91 -16.09
N ASP A 144 7.45 -20.83 -15.24
CA ASP A 144 8.59 -21.72 -15.46
C ASP A 144 8.25 -23.00 -16.25
N LEU A 145 7.04 -23.03 -16.84
CA LEU A 145 6.56 -24.21 -17.53
C LEU A 145 7.30 -24.44 -18.86
N ARG A 146 7.18 -25.65 -19.38
CA ARG A 146 7.75 -25.97 -20.72
C ARG A 146 7.10 -25.10 -21.79
N PRO A 147 7.89 -24.50 -22.70
CA PRO A 147 7.36 -23.71 -23.82
C PRO A 147 6.41 -24.55 -24.70
N MET A 148 5.33 -23.94 -25.14
CA MET A 148 4.36 -24.50 -26.06
C MET A 148 4.66 -23.97 -27.45
N SER A 149 4.96 -24.86 -28.41
CA SER A 149 5.23 -24.48 -29.82
C SER A 149 3.94 -24.00 -30.50
N VAL A 150 4.09 -22.98 -31.35
CA VAL A 150 3.03 -22.49 -32.24
C VAL A 150 2.72 -23.52 -33.33
N GLN A 151 3.73 -24.10 -33.93
CA GLN A 151 3.57 -25.16 -34.91
C GLN A 151 3.60 -26.55 -34.22
N PRO A 152 2.68 -27.47 -34.55
CA PRO A 152 2.71 -28.83 -34.03
C PRO A 152 4.03 -29.54 -34.28
N LEU A 153 4.46 -30.30 -33.29
CA LEU A 153 5.61 -31.18 -33.46
C LEU A 153 5.18 -32.47 -34.19
N ILE A 154 5.83 -32.75 -35.32
CA ILE A 154 5.76 -34.05 -35.96
C ILE A 154 7.07 -34.75 -35.62
N ALA A 155 7.03 -35.93 -35.03
CA ALA A 155 8.20 -36.71 -34.66
C ALA A 155 9.30 -35.99 -33.85
N ARG A 156 9.02 -35.36 -32.74
CA ARG A 156 9.96 -34.75 -31.78
C ARG A 156 10.70 -33.48 -32.26
N ARG A 157 10.45 -32.99 -33.47
CA ARG A 157 11.08 -31.76 -33.99
C ARG A 157 10.04 -30.80 -34.55
N PRO A 158 10.24 -29.49 -34.43
CA PRO A 158 9.54 -28.50 -35.25
C PRO A 158 9.85 -28.78 -36.74
N ILE A 159 8.86 -28.62 -37.62
CA ILE A 159 9.02 -28.83 -39.05
C ILE A 159 9.25 -27.46 -39.70
N ASP A 160 10.36 -27.35 -40.40
CA ASP A 160 10.67 -26.22 -41.29
C ASP A 160 10.08 -26.49 -42.67
N LEU A 161 8.93 -25.91 -42.97
CA LEU A 161 8.24 -26.10 -44.25
C LEU A 161 9.08 -25.63 -45.45
N ASP A 162 9.98 -24.69 -45.28
CA ASP A 162 10.84 -24.17 -46.35
C ASP A 162 11.90 -25.18 -46.82
N LYS A 163 12.16 -26.20 -46.00
CA LYS A 163 13.13 -27.27 -46.28
C LYS A 163 12.50 -28.60 -46.75
N MET A 164 11.17 -28.60 -46.89
CA MET A 164 10.42 -29.79 -47.26
C MET A 164 10.14 -29.84 -48.79
N ASP A 165 9.98 -31.04 -49.32
CA ASP A 165 9.49 -31.20 -50.68
C ASP A 165 8.03 -30.74 -50.83
N SER A 166 7.62 -30.45 -52.07
CA SER A 166 6.30 -29.89 -52.37
C SER A 166 5.12 -30.74 -51.90
N LEU A 167 5.25 -32.08 -51.93
CA LEU A 167 4.20 -32.99 -51.49
C LEU A 167 4.07 -32.95 -49.97
N THR A 168 5.19 -33.01 -49.27
CA THR A 168 5.24 -32.87 -47.80
C THR A 168 4.70 -31.52 -47.36
N CYS A 169 5.08 -30.44 -48.05
CA CYS A 169 4.52 -29.10 -47.79
C CYS A 169 2.99 -29.06 -47.96
N LEU A 170 2.46 -29.70 -49.04
CA LEU A 170 1.03 -29.75 -49.27
C LEU A 170 0.29 -30.52 -48.16
N MET A 171 0.84 -31.64 -47.72
CA MET A 171 0.30 -32.43 -46.61
C MET A 171 0.34 -31.67 -45.28
N LEU A 172 1.43 -30.96 -45.02
CA LEU A 172 1.64 -30.21 -43.75
C LEU A 172 0.90 -28.89 -43.71
N LYS A 173 0.55 -28.27 -44.84
CA LYS A 173 -0.28 -27.06 -44.88
C LYS A 173 -1.64 -27.23 -44.20
N ASN A 174 -2.15 -28.44 -44.12
CA ASN A 174 -3.43 -28.74 -43.48
C ASN A 174 -3.30 -29.07 -41.98
N ILE A 175 -2.06 -29.07 -41.43
CA ILE A 175 -1.88 -29.26 -39.99
C ILE A 175 -2.25 -27.99 -39.27
N ALA A 176 -3.15 -28.10 -38.31
CA ALA A 176 -3.54 -27.00 -37.49
C ALA A 176 -2.35 -26.44 -36.70
N GLN A 177 -2.18 -25.11 -36.75
CA GLN A 177 -1.19 -24.41 -35.94
C GLN A 177 -1.92 -23.65 -34.80
N TRP A 178 -1.29 -23.58 -33.65
CA TRP A 178 -1.84 -22.86 -32.50
C TRP A 178 -1.66 -21.35 -32.69
N ASP A 179 -2.72 -20.60 -32.48
CA ASP A 179 -2.73 -19.14 -32.68
C ASP A 179 -2.91 -18.36 -31.42
N ASP A 180 -3.76 -18.87 -30.52
CA ASP A 180 -4.06 -18.21 -29.25
C ASP A 180 -3.70 -19.11 -28.06
N PHE A 181 -3.16 -18.48 -27.01
CA PHE A 181 -2.77 -19.12 -25.74
C PHE A 181 -3.26 -18.27 -24.59
N ARG A 182 -3.80 -18.89 -23.54
CA ARG A 182 -4.38 -18.19 -22.42
C ARG A 182 -4.05 -18.86 -21.10
N LEU A 183 -3.64 -18.06 -20.10
CA LEU A 183 -3.54 -18.42 -18.70
C LEU A 183 -4.55 -17.58 -17.93
N SER A 184 -5.45 -18.24 -17.20
CA SER A 184 -6.48 -17.58 -16.38
C SER A 184 -6.39 -18.02 -14.93
N GLN A 185 -6.33 -17.07 -14.01
CA GLN A 185 -6.39 -17.23 -12.56
C GLN A 185 -7.69 -16.55 -12.08
N LEU A 186 -8.78 -17.31 -11.97
CA LEU A 186 -10.12 -16.78 -11.65
C LEU A 186 -10.50 -16.97 -10.18
N SER A 187 -9.65 -17.67 -9.43
CA SER A 187 -9.75 -17.83 -7.98
C SER A 187 -8.35 -17.80 -7.35
N PRO A 188 -8.21 -17.63 -6.04
CA PRO A 188 -6.89 -17.52 -5.42
C PRO A 188 -6.06 -18.81 -5.48
N ASN A 189 -6.69 -19.96 -5.72
CA ASN A 189 -6.06 -21.28 -5.65
C ASN A 189 -6.24 -22.14 -6.89
N ALA A 190 -6.66 -21.57 -8.02
CA ALA A 190 -6.81 -22.33 -9.26
C ALA A 190 -6.51 -21.48 -10.49
N TYR A 191 -5.55 -21.94 -11.31
CA TYR A 191 -5.34 -21.41 -12.65
C TYR A 191 -5.52 -22.49 -13.71
N SER A 192 -5.83 -22.07 -14.94
CA SER A 192 -5.87 -22.94 -16.11
C SER A 192 -5.11 -22.33 -17.28
N ILE A 193 -4.42 -23.20 -18.06
CA ILE A 193 -3.77 -22.84 -19.33
C ILE A 193 -4.50 -23.54 -20.46
N ARG A 194 -4.88 -22.75 -21.47
CA ARG A 194 -5.63 -23.20 -22.64
C ARG A 194 -5.01 -22.65 -23.91
N LYS A 195 -5.23 -23.34 -25.03
CA LYS A 195 -4.81 -22.90 -26.37
C LYS A 195 -5.86 -23.23 -27.40
N ARG A 196 -5.84 -22.51 -28.55
CA ARG A 196 -6.73 -22.79 -29.68
C ARG A 196 -6.07 -22.44 -31.02
N THR A 197 -6.59 -22.97 -32.10
CA THR A 197 -6.00 -22.82 -33.45
C THR A 197 -6.46 -21.55 -34.16
N THR A 198 -7.65 -21.04 -33.86
CA THR A 198 -8.20 -19.78 -34.39
C THR A 198 -9.12 -19.15 -33.33
N SER A 199 -9.48 -17.89 -33.53
CA SER A 199 -10.44 -17.19 -32.67
C SER A 199 -11.84 -17.83 -32.64
N LEU A 200 -12.17 -18.65 -33.65
CA LEU A 200 -13.46 -19.37 -33.77
C LEU A 200 -13.39 -20.81 -33.24
N SER A 201 -12.19 -21.31 -32.94
CA SER A 201 -12.01 -22.69 -32.45
C SER A 201 -12.27 -22.75 -30.93
N PRO A 202 -12.76 -23.90 -30.42
CA PRO A 202 -12.87 -24.10 -29.00
C PRO A 202 -11.52 -24.08 -28.31
N TRP A 203 -11.48 -23.69 -27.06
CA TRP A 203 -10.29 -23.74 -26.20
C TRP A 203 -10.00 -25.19 -25.78
N ILE A 204 -8.75 -25.59 -25.89
CA ILE A 204 -8.25 -26.89 -25.44
C ILE A 204 -7.39 -26.67 -24.17
N GLY A 205 -7.75 -27.36 -23.09
CA GLY A 205 -6.97 -27.34 -21.85
C GLY A 205 -5.62 -28.03 -22.02
N THR A 206 -4.57 -27.43 -21.48
CA THR A 206 -3.22 -27.97 -21.51
C THR A 206 -2.64 -28.24 -20.15
N LYS A 207 -2.95 -27.39 -19.18
CA LYS A 207 -2.48 -27.52 -17.79
C LYS A 207 -3.41 -26.77 -16.83
N GLU A 208 -3.45 -27.24 -15.61
CA GLU A 208 -4.09 -26.58 -14.47
C GLU A 208 -3.13 -26.61 -13.28
N GLY A 209 -3.31 -25.71 -12.32
CA GLY A 209 -2.51 -25.64 -11.11
C GLY A 209 -3.11 -24.67 -10.08
N HIS A 210 -2.38 -24.44 -8.99
CA HIS A 210 -2.87 -23.64 -7.88
C HIS A 210 -2.69 -22.14 -8.11
N ARG A 211 -1.45 -21.65 -8.11
CA ARG A 211 -1.08 -20.22 -8.08
C ARG A 211 -0.04 -19.96 -9.16
N SER A 212 -0.39 -19.15 -10.14
CA SER A 212 0.52 -18.73 -11.20
C SER A 212 1.28 -17.47 -10.79
N GLN A 213 2.54 -17.34 -11.23
CA GLN A 213 3.32 -16.12 -11.06
C GLN A 213 2.90 -15.01 -12.02
N GLY A 214 2.03 -15.32 -12.99
CA GLY A 214 1.53 -14.33 -13.94
C GLY A 214 2.57 -13.87 -14.96
N LEU A 215 3.47 -14.76 -15.37
CA LEU A 215 4.49 -14.51 -16.38
C LEU A 215 4.10 -15.15 -17.70
N VAL A 216 4.21 -14.40 -18.79
CA VAL A 216 4.17 -14.91 -20.16
C VAL A 216 5.43 -14.52 -20.91
N CYS A 217 6.03 -15.46 -21.62
CA CYS A 217 7.14 -15.23 -22.53
C CYS A 217 6.73 -15.68 -23.94
N LEU A 218 6.80 -14.76 -24.88
CA LEU A 218 6.59 -14.98 -26.30
C LEU A 218 7.92 -14.79 -27.03
N GLY A 219 8.34 -15.75 -27.84
CA GLY A 219 9.61 -15.66 -28.51
C GLY A 219 9.77 -16.66 -29.68
N ASP A 220 10.96 -16.61 -30.27
CA ASP A 220 11.41 -17.45 -31.34
C ASP A 220 12.88 -17.87 -31.12
N SER A 221 13.55 -18.39 -32.15
CA SER A 221 14.96 -18.79 -32.10
C SER A 221 15.95 -17.64 -31.95
N SER A 222 15.52 -16.38 -32.13
CA SER A 222 16.40 -15.20 -32.14
C SER A 222 16.20 -14.32 -30.92
N GLN A 223 14.96 -14.10 -30.50
CA GLN A 223 14.58 -13.16 -29.44
C GLN A 223 13.32 -13.57 -28.70
N TRP A 224 13.12 -12.98 -27.54
CA TRP A 224 11.91 -13.15 -26.74
C TRP A 224 11.53 -11.88 -26.00
N THR A 225 10.24 -11.75 -25.72
CA THR A 225 9.68 -10.74 -24.82
C THR A 225 8.89 -11.44 -23.73
N ALA A 226 9.18 -11.10 -22.48
CA ALA A 226 8.46 -11.58 -21.31
C ALA A 226 7.69 -10.45 -20.65
N ILE A 227 6.45 -10.70 -20.26
CA ILE A 227 5.58 -9.77 -19.54
C ILE A 227 5.08 -10.47 -18.29
N GLN A 228 5.21 -9.83 -17.13
CA GLN A 228 4.69 -10.34 -15.86
C GLN A 228 3.80 -9.30 -15.21
N LEU A 229 2.65 -9.73 -14.71
CA LEU A 229 1.83 -8.97 -13.75
C LEU A 229 2.23 -9.39 -12.34
N SER A 230 2.70 -8.44 -11.54
CA SER A 230 2.96 -8.66 -10.12
C SER A 230 1.68 -8.98 -9.35
N ASP A 231 1.79 -9.78 -8.31
CA ASP A 231 0.66 -10.19 -7.47
C ASP A 231 -0.50 -10.79 -8.27
N PHE A 232 -0.19 -11.54 -9.34
CA PHE A 232 -1.14 -12.06 -10.32
C PHE A 232 -2.25 -12.92 -9.69
N TRP A 233 -1.87 -13.90 -8.88
CA TRP A 233 -2.83 -14.77 -8.22
C TRP A 233 -3.47 -14.12 -6.99
N GLN A 234 -2.73 -13.24 -6.30
CA GLN A 234 -3.22 -12.51 -5.13
C GLN A 234 -4.32 -11.51 -5.52
N SER A 235 -4.14 -10.84 -6.66
CA SER A 235 -5.08 -9.84 -7.18
C SER A 235 -6.06 -10.41 -8.21
N TYR A 236 -6.39 -11.72 -8.10
CA TYR A 236 -7.36 -12.34 -9.00
C TYR A 236 -8.68 -11.53 -9.05
N PRO A 237 -9.50 -11.67 -10.09
CA PRO A 237 -9.36 -12.51 -11.28
C PRO A 237 -8.48 -11.85 -12.36
N SER A 238 -7.44 -12.55 -12.78
CA SER A 238 -6.47 -12.03 -13.76
C SER A 238 -6.26 -13.01 -14.92
N THR A 239 -5.93 -12.49 -16.11
CA THR A 239 -5.69 -13.32 -17.29
C THR A 239 -4.52 -12.78 -18.12
N LEU A 240 -3.69 -13.69 -18.65
CA LEU A 240 -2.72 -13.42 -19.70
C LEU A 240 -3.18 -14.12 -20.99
N LEU A 241 -3.38 -13.35 -22.05
CA LEU A 241 -3.84 -13.86 -23.33
C LEU A 241 -2.85 -13.46 -24.42
N VAL A 242 -2.35 -14.44 -25.20
CA VAL A 242 -1.51 -14.22 -26.38
C VAL A 242 -2.32 -14.61 -27.59
N GLN A 243 -2.44 -13.71 -28.56
CA GLN A 243 -3.22 -13.92 -29.79
C GLN A 243 -2.43 -13.57 -31.04
N GLY A 244 -2.70 -14.26 -32.14
CA GLY A 244 -2.14 -13.95 -33.44
C GLY A 244 -0.70 -14.43 -33.60
N THR A 245 -0.28 -15.49 -32.91
CA THR A 245 1.11 -15.98 -32.95
C THR A 245 1.53 -16.52 -34.31
N ARG A 246 0.58 -16.76 -35.24
CA ARG A 246 0.81 -17.19 -36.63
C ARG A 246 1.16 -16.01 -37.54
N GLY A 247 0.75 -14.81 -37.20
CA GLY A 247 1.02 -13.58 -37.98
C GLY A 247 2.39 -12.96 -37.70
N ASP A 248 2.66 -11.81 -38.28
CA ASP A 248 3.92 -11.05 -38.08
C ASP A 248 3.88 -10.19 -36.80
N THR A 249 2.76 -10.14 -36.15
CA THR A 249 2.54 -9.43 -34.90
C THR A 249 1.59 -10.22 -34.03
N ALA A 250 1.97 -10.47 -32.78
CA ALA A 250 1.07 -11.00 -31.77
C ALA A 250 0.62 -9.89 -30.80
N THR A 251 -0.55 -10.07 -30.23
CA THR A 251 -1.03 -9.23 -29.13
C THR A 251 -0.95 -10.01 -27.84
N VAL A 252 -0.24 -9.45 -26.85
CA VAL A 252 -0.27 -9.92 -25.46
C VAL A 252 -1.19 -9.02 -24.66
N THR A 253 -2.27 -9.60 -24.17
CA THR A 253 -3.24 -8.91 -23.32
C THR A 253 -3.01 -9.33 -21.87
N VAL A 254 -2.81 -8.36 -21.01
CA VAL A 254 -2.72 -8.52 -19.55
C VAL A 254 -4.00 -7.95 -18.95
N SER A 255 -4.91 -8.83 -18.53
CA SER A 255 -6.14 -8.41 -17.85
C SER A 255 -5.90 -8.31 -16.35
N LEU A 256 -5.95 -7.09 -15.84
CA LEU A 256 -5.88 -6.77 -14.41
C LEU A 256 -7.19 -7.16 -13.71
N TYR A 257 -8.28 -7.14 -14.46
CA TYR A 257 -9.55 -7.77 -14.13
C TYR A 257 -10.01 -8.58 -15.35
N SER A 258 -10.14 -9.88 -15.17
CA SER A 258 -10.41 -10.80 -16.28
C SER A 258 -11.81 -10.67 -16.83
N PRO A 259 -11.99 -10.60 -18.17
CA PRO A 259 -13.31 -10.64 -18.79
C PRO A 259 -14.01 -12.03 -18.68
N GLU A 260 -13.30 -13.04 -18.16
CA GLU A 260 -13.88 -14.36 -17.89
C GLU A 260 -14.52 -14.45 -16.50
N ALA A 261 -14.30 -13.46 -15.65
CA ALA A 261 -14.91 -13.38 -14.32
C ALA A 261 -16.30 -12.72 -14.38
N GLU A 262 -17.06 -12.90 -13.33
CA GLU A 262 -18.30 -12.16 -13.12
C GLU A 262 -18.02 -10.67 -12.94
N ALA A 263 -18.99 -9.83 -13.34
CA ALA A 263 -18.87 -8.40 -13.16
C ALA A 263 -18.84 -8.04 -11.67
N TYR A 264 -17.87 -7.20 -11.28
CA TYR A 264 -17.76 -6.70 -9.92
C TYR A 264 -18.66 -5.48 -9.72
N SER A 265 -19.59 -5.53 -8.78
CA SER A 265 -20.49 -4.42 -8.45
C SER A 265 -19.91 -3.58 -7.31
N PHE A 266 -19.63 -2.30 -7.57
CA PHE A 266 -19.19 -1.36 -6.54
C PHE A 266 -20.35 -0.86 -5.66
N ALA A 267 -21.57 -0.88 -6.18
CA ALA A 267 -22.75 -0.29 -5.54
C ALA A 267 -23.58 -1.31 -4.74
N HIS A 268 -23.13 -2.58 -4.67
CA HIS A 268 -23.93 -3.65 -4.07
C HIS A 268 -24.36 -3.34 -2.64
N TYR A 269 -23.48 -2.74 -1.84
CA TYR A 269 -23.75 -2.41 -0.44
C TYR A 269 -24.03 -0.92 -0.19
N ASP A 270 -24.23 -0.10 -1.21
CA ASP A 270 -24.40 1.36 -1.07
C ASP A 270 -25.67 1.75 -0.31
N THR A 271 -26.67 0.88 -0.25
CA THR A 271 -27.96 1.15 0.41
C THR A 271 -28.36 0.09 1.44
N ILE A 272 -27.45 -0.84 1.77
CA ILE A 272 -27.73 -1.95 2.67
C ILE A 272 -27.04 -1.71 4.02
N ALA A 273 -27.83 -1.66 5.10
CA ALA A 273 -27.32 -1.57 6.46
C ALA A 273 -26.65 -2.89 6.91
N HIS A 274 -25.60 -2.79 7.73
CA HIS A 274 -24.78 -3.91 8.15
C HIS A 274 -24.76 -4.12 9.67
N SER A 275 -25.80 -3.68 10.38
CA SER A 275 -26.00 -3.94 11.81
C SER A 275 -24.85 -3.45 12.69
N LEU A 276 -24.52 -2.17 12.63
CA LEU A 276 -23.50 -1.55 13.46
C LEU A 276 -24.04 -1.19 14.84
N ASP A 277 -23.16 -1.25 15.86
CA ASP A 277 -23.46 -0.73 17.21
C ASP A 277 -23.61 0.78 17.20
N ALA A 278 -22.94 1.48 16.28
CA ALA A 278 -23.02 2.92 16.11
C ALA A 278 -23.65 3.26 14.73
N ALA A 279 -24.85 3.82 14.75
CA ALA A 279 -25.61 4.12 13.56
C ALA A 279 -24.89 5.05 12.54
N TYR A 280 -23.98 5.92 12.99
CA TYR A 280 -23.23 6.82 12.11
C TYR A 280 -22.13 6.08 11.28
N GLU A 281 -21.83 4.83 11.61
CA GLU A 281 -20.86 3.99 10.90
C GLU A 281 -21.50 3.18 9.77
N ASP A 282 -22.83 3.09 9.78
CA ASP A 282 -23.58 2.34 8.79
C ASP A 282 -23.82 3.15 7.51
N VAL A 283 -24.54 2.54 6.58
CA VAL A 283 -24.89 3.15 5.30
C VAL A 283 -25.52 4.52 5.47
N GLN A 284 -24.96 5.48 4.75
CA GLN A 284 -25.53 6.82 4.63
C GLN A 284 -25.60 7.22 3.15
N PRO A 285 -26.75 7.70 2.66
CA PRO A 285 -26.90 8.07 1.25
C PRO A 285 -25.79 9.02 0.77
N GLY A 286 -25.12 8.66 -0.32
CA GLY A 286 -24.04 9.42 -0.94
C GLY A 286 -22.66 9.29 -0.26
N LEU A 287 -22.56 8.58 0.88
CA LEU A 287 -21.30 8.34 1.57
C LEU A 287 -20.76 6.92 1.40
N SER A 288 -21.63 5.92 1.18
CA SER A 288 -21.24 4.52 0.97
C SER A 288 -20.94 4.25 -0.51
N THR A 289 -19.96 4.90 -1.09
CA THR A 289 -19.66 4.85 -2.53
C THR A 289 -18.18 4.56 -2.80
N ALA A 290 -17.89 3.81 -3.87
CA ALA A 290 -16.53 3.61 -4.37
C ALA A 290 -16.05 4.75 -5.30
N CYS A 291 -16.89 5.74 -5.60
CA CYS A 291 -16.50 6.85 -6.47
C CYS A 291 -15.40 7.70 -5.81
N GLY A 292 -14.19 7.64 -6.37
CA GLY A 292 -13.01 8.32 -5.86
C GLY A 292 -11.89 7.38 -5.38
N ILE A 293 -12.14 6.08 -5.19
CA ILE A 293 -11.09 5.13 -4.84
C ILE A 293 -10.19 4.81 -6.04
N ALA A 294 -9.05 4.18 -5.75
CA ALA A 294 -8.09 3.74 -6.76
C ALA A 294 -7.62 2.30 -6.52
N ARG A 295 -6.98 1.70 -7.53
CA ARG A 295 -6.24 0.45 -7.41
C ARG A 295 -5.06 0.43 -8.35
N THR A 296 -3.86 0.19 -7.81
CA THR A 296 -2.61 0.15 -8.58
C THR A 296 -2.14 -1.29 -8.79
N SER A 297 -1.72 -1.58 -10.02
CA SER A 297 -1.10 -2.83 -10.45
C SER A 297 0.25 -2.56 -11.09
N THR A 298 1.22 -3.44 -10.88
CA THR A 298 2.58 -3.33 -11.42
C THR A 298 2.85 -4.43 -12.43
N LEU A 299 3.39 -4.06 -13.59
CA LEU A 299 3.82 -4.99 -14.62
C LEU A 299 5.31 -4.79 -14.92
N PHE A 300 5.96 -5.88 -15.35
CA PHE A 300 7.32 -5.83 -15.88
C PHE A 300 7.34 -6.36 -17.31
N ILE A 301 8.07 -5.69 -18.19
CA ILE A 301 8.33 -6.13 -19.57
C ILE A 301 9.84 -6.25 -19.72
N THR A 302 10.32 -7.41 -20.11
CA THR A 302 11.75 -7.66 -20.34
C THR A 302 11.94 -8.30 -21.71
N THR A 303 12.97 -7.86 -22.43
CA THR A 303 13.36 -8.44 -23.72
C THR A 303 14.72 -9.13 -23.61
N GLY A 304 14.90 -10.16 -24.40
CA GLY A 304 16.17 -10.87 -24.50
C GLY A 304 16.38 -11.51 -25.87
N THR A 305 17.61 -12.00 -26.10
CA THR A 305 17.99 -12.73 -27.30
C THR A 305 18.01 -14.23 -27.02
N ALA A 306 18.19 -15.04 -28.04
CA ALA A 306 18.34 -16.51 -27.91
C ALA A 306 19.43 -16.92 -26.91
N HIS A 307 20.46 -16.08 -26.74
CA HIS A 307 21.59 -16.34 -25.83
C HIS A 307 21.33 -15.84 -24.39
N THR A 308 20.24 -15.10 -24.18
CA THR A 308 19.86 -14.63 -22.86
C THR A 308 18.92 -15.64 -22.22
N PRO A 309 19.18 -16.12 -20.98
CA PRO A 309 18.25 -17.00 -20.28
C PRO A 309 16.86 -16.36 -20.16
N ARG A 310 15.83 -17.12 -20.43
CA ARG A 310 14.45 -16.69 -20.21
C ARG A 310 14.20 -16.56 -18.70
N PRO A 311 13.51 -15.54 -18.26
CA PRO A 311 13.21 -15.38 -16.84
C PRO A 311 12.20 -16.45 -16.39
N SER A 312 12.39 -16.98 -15.20
CA SER A 312 11.38 -17.80 -14.50
C SER A 312 10.41 -16.93 -13.71
N ALA A 313 10.83 -15.72 -13.36
CA ALA A 313 10.03 -14.66 -12.76
C ALA A 313 10.72 -13.31 -12.98
N LEU A 314 9.92 -12.25 -13.09
CA LEU A 314 10.36 -10.85 -13.15
C LEU A 314 10.02 -10.11 -11.85
N ALA A 315 9.77 -10.84 -10.77
CA ALA A 315 9.28 -10.31 -9.51
C ALA A 315 10.03 -9.03 -9.09
N GLU A 316 9.27 -8.09 -8.55
CA GLU A 316 9.85 -6.89 -7.95
C GLU A 316 10.84 -7.30 -6.85
N ARG A 317 12.08 -6.90 -7.00
CA ARG A 317 13.07 -7.13 -5.97
C ARG A 317 12.81 -6.19 -4.81
N LEU A 318 13.08 -6.65 -3.60
CA LEU A 318 13.10 -5.77 -2.43
C LEU A 318 14.07 -4.62 -2.70
N PRO A 319 13.70 -3.38 -2.33
CA PRO A 319 14.62 -2.26 -2.45
C PRO A 319 15.86 -2.50 -1.58
N LEU A 320 17.00 -1.94 -1.99
CA LEU A 320 18.19 -1.91 -1.16
C LEU A 320 17.98 -0.86 -0.07
N LEU A 321 17.93 -1.31 1.16
CA LEU A 321 17.65 -0.47 2.32
C LEU A 321 18.84 -0.44 3.29
N PRO A 322 18.96 0.62 4.09
CA PRO A 322 19.87 0.61 5.23
C PRO A 322 19.53 -0.52 6.20
N THR A 323 20.53 -1.03 6.91
CA THR A 323 20.33 -2.10 7.90
C THR A 323 19.41 -1.64 9.05
N PRO A 324 18.68 -2.57 9.71
CA PRO A 324 17.88 -2.27 10.90
C PRO A 324 18.66 -1.48 11.97
N ASP A 325 19.89 -1.87 12.28
CA ASP A 325 20.75 -1.16 13.23
C ASP A 325 21.03 0.30 12.85
N TYR A 326 21.23 0.56 11.55
CA TYR A 326 21.44 1.93 11.08
C TYR A 326 20.18 2.78 11.22
N LEU A 327 19.03 2.24 10.81
CA LEU A 327 17.73 2.92 10.89
C LEU A 327 17.35 3.20 12.36
N HIS A 328 17.56 2.23 13.24
CA HIS A 328 17.35 2.37 14.68
C HIS A 328 18.23 3.48 15.29
N ARG A 329 19.55 3.45 15.06
CA ARG A 329 20.48 4.50 15.56
C ARG A 329 20.13 5.90 15.05
N LYS A 330 19.56 6.00 13.85
CA LYS A 330 19.12 7.26 13.26
C LYS A 330 17.71 7.68 13.68
N ARG A 331 17.04 6.86 14.51
CA ARG A 331 15.65 7.05 14.93
C ARG A 331 14.73 7.32 13.73
N ALA A 332 15.00 6.61 12.63
CA ALA A 332 14.16 6.68 11.45
C ALA A 332 12.74 6.22 11.82
N PHE A 333 11.75 7.05 11.55
CA PHE A 333 10.35 6.85 11.95
C PHE A 333 10.13 6.81 13.48
N GLY A 334 10.94 7.50 14.27
CA GLY A 334 10.72 7.69 15.71
C GLY A 334 11.38 6.64 16.60
N ILE A 335 10.68 6.21 17.64
CA ILE A 335 11.21 5.39 18.74
C ILE A 335 10.67 3.97 18.62
N TRP A 336 11.55 3.02 18.44
CA TRP A 336 11.24 1.58 18.34
C TRP A 336 12.46 0.73 18.69
N SER A 337 12.25 -0.49 19.21
CA SER A 337 13.32 -1.38 19.67
C SER A 337 13.77 -2.38 18.60
N LEU A 338 15.04 -2.79 18.65
CA LEU A 338 15.54 -3.95 17.91
C LEU A 338 15.04 -5.27 18.53
N PRO A 339 15.00 -6.39 17.76
CA PRO A 339 14.54 -7.69 18.24
C PRO A 339 15.56 -8.41 19.15
N THR A 340 16.44 -7.66 19.81
CA THR A 340 17.48 -8.21 20.70
C THR A 340 16.85 -8.71 21.98
N ILE A 341 17.22 -9.90 22.42
CA ILE A 341 16.76 -10.52 23.68
C ILE A 341 17.84 -10.32 24.74
N CYS A 342 17.58 -9.51 25.75
CA CYS A 342 18.49 -9.25 26.86
C CYS A 342 18.01 -9.97 28.15
N ASP A 343 16.71 -10.17 28.32
CA ASP A 343 16.13 -10.80 29.50
C ASP A 343 14.89 -11.65 29.14
N ARG A 344 14.22 -12.20 30.18
CA ARG A 344 13.03 -13.02 30.01
C ARG A 344 11.83 -12.24 29.45
N ARG A 345 11.70 -10.95 29.76
CA ARG A 345 10.61 -10.10 29.25
C ARG A 345 10.78 -9.87 27.76
N ASP A 346 12.00 -9.57 27.34
CA ASP A 346 12.34 -9.45 25.92
C ASP A 346 12.01 -10.73 25.14
N SER A 347 12.35 -11.89 25.71
CA SER A 347 12.04 -13.20 25.10
C SER A 347 10.52 -13.41 24.92
N ILE A 348 9.73 -13.08 25.93
CA ILE A 348 8.26 -13.17 25.85
C ILE A 348 7.72 -12.23 24.76
N VAL A 349 8.19 -10.98 24.73
CA VAL A 349 7.78 -10.00 23.74
C VAL A 349 8.09 -10.47 22.32
N GLU A 350 9.32 -10.88 22.05
CA GLU A 350 9.73 -11.29 20.70
C GLU A 350 9.02 -12.58 20.24
N THR A 351 8.79 -13.53 21.15
CA THR A 351 8.00 -14.73 20.85
C THR A 351 6.56 -14.35 20.50
N THR A 352 5.92 -13.51 21.31
CA THR A 352 4.53 -13.09 21.07
C THR A 352 4.40 -12.32 19.74
N ILE A 353 5.35 -11.43 19.41
CA ILE A 353 5.36 -10.74 18.11
C ILE A 353 5.50 -11.73 16.96
N SER A 354 6.41 -12.71 17.10
CA SER A 354 6.58 -13.75 16.08
C SER A 354 5.32 -14.58 15.87
N ASP A 355 4.64 -14.94 16.95
CA ASP A 355 3.38 -15.70 16.91
C ASP A 355 2.26 -14.89 16.23
N ILE A 356 2.20 -13.57 16.48
CA ILE A 356 1.23 -12.68 15.83
C ILE A 356 1.53 -12.58 14.31
N MET A 357 2.80 -12.45 13.90
CA MET A 357 3.15 -12.44 12.48
C MET A 357 2.78 -13.74 11.78
N ALA A 358 3.11 -14.88 12.40
CA ALA A 358 2.75 -16.20 11.88
C ALA A 358 1.22 -16.40 11.82
N PHE A 359 0.49 -15.89 12.81
CA PHE A 359 -0.97 -15.90 12.82
C PHE A 359 -1.54 -15.13 11.62
N TYR A 360 -1.06 -13.91 11.36
CA TYR A 360 -1.52 -13.10 10.21
C TYR A 360 -1.26 -13.79 8.87
N GLU A 361 -0.05 -14.29 8.64
CA GLU A 361 0.29 -15.02 7.42
C GLU A 361 -0.64 -16.24 7.21
N LYS A 362 -0.88 -17.00 8.28
CA LYS A 362 -1.73 -18.17 8.24
C LYS A 362 -3.20 -17.84 7.96
N GLU A 363 -3.74 -16.81 8.61
CA GLU A 363 -5.15 -16.44 8.48
C GLU A 363 -5.44 -15.82 7.09
N ILE A 364 -4.54 -14.96 6.58
CA ILE A 364 -4.63 -14.43 5.21
C ILE A 364 -4.72 -15.57 4.19
N ASP A 365 -3.86 -16.58 4.33
CA ASP A 365 -3.81 -17.71 3.37
C ASP A 365 -5.00 -18.68 3.55
N ARG A 366 -5.32 -19.02 4.79
CA ARG A 366 -6.41 -19.94 5.14
C ARG A 366 -7.78 -19.44 4.67
N HIS A 367 -8.02 -18.14 4.81
CA HIS A 367 -9.30 -17.51 4.48
C HIS A 367 -9.31 -16.84 3.10
N CYS A 368 -8.20 -16.97 2.36
CA CYS A 368 -8.07 -16.41 1.01
C CYS A 368 -8.43 -14.92 0.96
N TRP A 369 -7.88 -14.10 1.85
CA TRP A 369 -8.07 -12.64 1.82
C TRP A 369 -7.31 -12.02 0.64
N TYR A 370 -7.73 -12.40 -0.56
CA TYR A 370 -7.16 -12.05 -1.85
C TYR A 370 -8.24 -11.50 -2.79
N GLY A 371 -7.83 -11.00 -3.91
CA GLY A 371 -8.69 -10.41 -4.92
C GLY A 371 -8.32 -8.96 -5.21
N LEU A 372 -8.65 -8.45 -6.39
CA LEU A 372 -8.20 -7.13 -6.85
C LEU A 372 -8.44 -6.01 -5.83
N PHE A 373 -9.60 -5.98 -5.18
CA PHE A 373 -9.96 -4.94 -4.20
C PHE A 373 -9.80 -5.38 -2.74
N ASN A 374 -9.50 -6.66 -2.46
CA ASN A 374 -9.36 -7.16 -1.09
C ASN A 374 -7.89 -7.37 -0.71
N TYR A 375 -7.04 -7.72 -1.69
CA TYR A 375 -5.65 -8.06 -1.40
C TYR A 375 -4.90 -6.92 -0.74
N GLY A 376 -4.39 -7.22 0.46
CA GLY A 376 -3.65 -6.33 1.31
C GLY A 376 -4.35 -6.01 2.63
N ASP A 377 -5.69 -6.03 2.68
CA ASP A 377 -6.41 -5.86 3.93
C ASP A 377 -6.57 -7.20 4.68
N ILE A 378 -6.90 -7.12 5.95
CA ILE A 378 -7.14 -8.25 6.86
C ILE A 378 -8.49 -8.07 7.53
N MET A 379 -9.06 -9.16 8.06
CA MET A 379 -10.28 -9.05 8.85
C MET A 379 -10.02 -8.46 10.23
N HIS A 380 -10.97 -7.68 10.73
CA HIS A 380 -10.86 -6.94 11.97
C HIS A 380 -11.16 -7.81 13.21
N ALA A 381 -12.22 -8.62 13.16
CA ALA A 381 -12.66 -9.40 14.33
C ALA A 381 -13.08 -10.83 13.98
N TYR A 382 -12.63 -11.76 14.81
CA TYR A 382 -13.06 -13.16 14.80
C TYR A 382 -14.18 -13.37 15.82
N ASP A 383 -15.26 -14.04 15.42
CA ASP A 383 -16.39 -14.40 16.28
C ASP A 383 -16.27 -15.85 16.73
N SER A 384 -15.84 -16.07 17.96
CA SER A 384 -15.64 -17.40 18.51
C SER A 384 -16.93 -18.19 18.71
N SER A 385 -18.09 -17.53 18.81
CA SER A 385 -19.37 -18.23 18.98
C SER A 385 -19.86 -18.87 17.68
N ARG A 386 -19.44 -18.33 16.53
CA ARG A 386 -19.73 -18.87 15.19
C ARG A 386 -18.54 -19.62 14.59
N ASP A 387 -17.37 -19.57 15.23
CA ASP A 387 -16.09 -20.06 14.69
C ASP A 387 -15.76 -19.46 13.32
N GLU A 388 -15.97 -18.12 13.16
CA GLU A 388 -15.87 -17.43 11.90
C GLU A 388 -15.39 -15.99 12.07
N TRP A 389 -14.67 -15.44 11.08
CA TRP A 389 -14.42 -14.01 10.98
C TRP A 389 -15.73 -13.28 10.61
N ARG A 390 -15.89 -12.04 11.12
CA ARG A 390 -17.11 -11.26 10.93
C ARG A 390 -17.17 -10.61 9.56
N TYR A 391 -17.30 -11.39 8.51
CA TYR A 391 -17.42 -10.90 7.12
C TYR A 391 -18.69 -10.08 6.85
N ASP A 392 -19.69 -10.25 7.69
CA ASP A 392 -21.06 -9.81 7.49
C ASP A 392 -21.51 -8.69 8.45
N VAL A 393 -20.64 -8.25 9.36
CA VAL A 393 -20.99 -7.23 10.36
C VAL A 393 -20.14 -5.98 10.15
N GLY A 394 -20.78 -4.91 9.73
CA GLY A 394 -20.14 -3.61 9.59
C GLY A 394 -19.53 -3.13 10.90
N GLY A 395 -18.37 -2.49 10.83
CA GLY A 395 -17.59 -2.12 11.99
C GLY A 395 -16.74 -3.24 12.59
N TYR A 396 -16.81 -4.47 12.05
CA TYR A 396 -16.07 -5.64 12.52
C TYR A 396 -15.51 -6.51 11.40
N ALA A 397 -15.76 -6.14 10.14
CA ALA A 397 -15.32 -6.89 8.97
C ALA A 397 -13.86 -6.53 8.59
N TRP A 398 -13.65 -5.79 7.54
CA TRP A 398 -12.32 -5.40 7.10
C TRP A 398 -11.65 -4.40 8.07
N ASP A 399 -10.33 -4.47 8.22
CA ASP A 399 -9.56 -3.65 9.19
C ASP A 399 -9.50 -2.17 8.78
N ASN A 400 -9.27 -1.86 7.50
CA ASN A 400 -9.18 -0.49 6.95
C ASN A 400 -8.32 0.45 7.83
N THR A 401 -7.14 0.03 8.23
CA THR A 401 -6.21 0.77 9.11
C THR A 401 -6.70 1.04 10.54
N GLU A 402 -7.74 0.35 11.01
CA GLU A 402 -8.20 0.54 12.38
C GLU A 402 -7.04 0.32 13.37
N LEU A 403 -6.83 1.28 14.26
CA LEU A 403 -5.72 1.36 15.20
C LEU A 403 -4.31 1.32 14.56
N ALA A 404 -4.18 1.76 13.31
CA ALA A 404 -2.93 1.91 12.58
C ALA A 404 -2.18 0.58 12.31
N SER A 405 -2.91 -0.48 11.96
CA SER A 405 -2.35 -1.82 11.64
C SER A 405 -1.19 -1.81 10.63
N PRO A 406 -1.17 -0.98 9.56
CA PRO A 406 -0.02 -0.90 8.67
C PRO A 406 1.28 -0.53 9.38
N SER A 407 1.19 0.31 10.40
CA SER A 407 2.36 0.79 11.15
C SER A 407 3.04 -0.31 11.96
N MET A 408 2.26 -1.21 12.55
CA MET A 408 2.75 -2.39 13.25
C MET A 408 3.61 -3.26 12.31
N LEU A 409 3.14 -3.50 11.09
CA LEU A 409 3.88 -4.26 10.08
C LEU A 409 5.16 -3.54 9.65
N TRP A 410 5.11 -2.20 9.48
CA TRP A 410 6.29 -1.43 9.13
C TRP A 410 7.34 -1.44 10.24
N TYR A 411 6.96 -1.23 11.50
CA TYR A 411 7.92 -1.32 12.61
C TYR A 411 8.52 -2.71 12.71
N GLN A 412 7.73 -3.77 12.54
CA GLN A 412 8.26 -5.13 12.54
C GLN A 412 9.21 -5.38 11.37
N PHE A 413 8.94 -4.82 10.19
CA PHE A 413 9.87 -4.87 9.07
C PHE A 413 11.17 -4.11 9.36
N LEU A 414 11.09 -2.88 9.85
CA LEU A 414 12.28 -2.07 10.20
C LEU A 414 13.20 -2.77 11.20
N ARG A 415 12.62 -3.51 12.15
CA ARG A 415 13.33 -4.25 13.18
C ARG A 415 14.04 -5.50 12.65
N THR A 416 13.46 -6.18 11.69
CA THR A 416 13.85 -7.54 11.30
C THR A 416 14.38 -7.64 9.87
N GLY A 417 13.98 -6.78 8.97
CA GLY A 417 14.24 -6.91 7.53
C GLY A 417 13.51 -8.10 6.88
N SER A 418 12.50 -8.69 7.53
CA SER A 418 11.81 -9.90 7.06
C SER A 418 11.09 -9.69 5.73
N PRO A 419 11.37 -10.50 4.68
CA PRO A 419 10.68 -10.40 3.40
C PRO A 419 9.19 -10.72 3.48
N SER A 420 8.74 -11.58 4.40
CA SER A 420 7.32 -11.88 4.56
C SER A 420 6.57 -10.72 5.17
N VAL A 421 7.14 -10.10 6.20
CA VAL A 421 6.58 -8.88 6.81
C VAL A 421 6.56 -7.72 5.80
N TRP A 422 7.61 -7.58 4.96
CA TRP A 422 7.62 -6.61 3.86
C TRP A 422 6.42 -6.80 2.93
N ARG A 423 6.15 -8.03 2.50
CA ARG A 423 5.01 -8.31 1.60
C ARG A 423 3.69 -7.90 2.23
N MET A 424 3.44 -8.27 3.50
CA MET A 424 2.23 -7.87 4.22
C MET A 424 2.13 -6.35 4.36
N ALA A 425 3.20 -5.69 4.83
CA ALA A 425 3.24 -4.23 5.01
C ALA A 425 3.00 -3.48 3.70
N SER A 426 3.66 -3.90 2.61
CA SER A 426 3.51 -3.29 1.29
C SER A 426 2.11 -3.50 0.71
N ALA A 427 1.57 -4.71 0.81
CA ALA A 427 0.23 -5.02 0.34
C ALA A 427 -0.84 -4.23 1.11
N MET A 428 -0.75 -4.20 2.46
CA MET A 428 -1.69 -3.46 3.29
C MET A 428 -1.61 -1.95 3.03
N THR A 429 -0.39 -1.39 2.95
CA THR A 429 -0.23 0.03 2.61
C THR A 429 -0.83 0.37 1.26
N ARG A 430 -0.56 -0.45 0.24
CA ARG A 430 -1.12 -0.24 -1.11
C ARG A 430 -2.65 -0.32 -1.10
N HIS A 431 -3.22 -1.29 -0.40
CA HIS A 431 -4.67 -1.43 -0.25
C HIS A 431 -5.27 -0.22 0.46
N CYS A 432 -4.84 0.05 1.69
CA CYS A 432 -5.46 1.09 2.53
C CYS A 432 -5.27 2.50 1.97
N SER A 433 -4.13 2.78 1.33
CA SER A 433 -3.88 4.08 0.71
C SER A 433 -4.66 4.31 -0.58
N GLU A 434 -5.25 3.29 -1.18
CA GLU A 434 -5.92 3.38 -2.48
C GLU A 434 -7.38 2.96 -2.45
N VAL A 435 -7.71 1.80 -1.87
CA VAL A 435 -9.08 1.25 -1.84
C VAL A 435 -9.89 1.86 -0.70
N ASP A 436 -9.26 2.07 0.45
CA ASP A 436 -9.92 2.70 1.61
C ASP A 436 -9.90 4.23 1.56
N THR A 437 -9.16 4.82 0.62
CA THR A 437 -8.92 6.26 0.50
C THR A 437 -9.52 6.83 -0.78
N TYR A 438 -10.06 8.06 -0.70
CA TYR A 438 -10.59 8.79 -1.85
C TYR A 438 -9.54 9.73 -2.43
N HIS A 439 -9.31 9.64 -3.74
CA HIS A 439 -8.30 10.40 -4.47
C HIS A 439 -8.85 11.62 -5.20
N PHE A 440 -10.16 11.63 -5.43
CA PHE A 440 -10.85 12.74 -6.08
C PHE A 440 -12.33 12.76 -5.67
N GLY A 441 -13.06 13.80 -6.08
CA GLY A 441 -14.47 13.97 -5.74
C GLY A 441 -14.69 14.59 -4.35
N PRO A 442 -15.92 14.49 -3.80
CA PRO A 442 -16.30 15.22 -2.60
C PRO A 442 -15.63 14.74 -1.31
N HIS A 443 -14.99 13.57 -1.33
CA HIS A 443 -14.31 12.99 -0.17
C HIS A 443 -12.78 12.90 -0.33
N ALA A 444 -12.22 13.57 -1.35
CA ALA A 444 -10.80 13.47 -1.69
C ALA A 444 -9.88 13.77 -0.50
N GLY A 445 -9.01 12.84 -0.16
CA GLY A 445 -8.08 12.96 0.98
C GLY A 445 -8.62 12.39 2.29
N LEU A 446 -9.85 11.84 2.32
CA LEU A 446 -10.37 11.08 3.47
C LEU A 446 -10.45 9.60 3.13
N GLY A 447 -10.48 8.74 4.16
CA GLY A 447 -10.66 7.31 4.02
C GLY A 447 -11.96 6.82 4.66
N SER A 448 -12.44 5.67 4.20
CA SER A 448 -13.58 4.96 4.78
C SER A 448 -13.16 4.18 6.01
N ARG A 449 -13.91 4.31 7.10
CA ARG A 449 -13.76 3.42 8.25
C ARG A 449 -14.18 1.99 7.87
N HIS A 450 -13.74 1.01 8.63
CA HIS A 450 -13.97 -0.41 8.41
C HIS A 450 -15.46 -0.80 8.28
N ASN A 451 -15.77 -1.67 7.31
CA ASN A 451 -17.12 -2.18 7.05
C ASN A 451 -17.04 -3.52 6.29
N VAL A 452 -18.18 -4.05 5.89
CA VAL A 452 -18.31 -5.28 5.07
C VAL A 452 -17.71 -5.10 3.68
N VAL A 453 -17.83 -3.92 3.10
CA VAL A 453 -17.04 -3.49 1.93
C VAL A 453 -16.18 -2.29 2.32
N HIS A 454 -15.00 -2.19 1.74
CA HIS A 454 -13.95 -1.23 2.11
C HIS A 454 -14.42 0.24 2.12
N TRP A 455 -15.32 0.63 1.22
CA TRP A 455 -15.89 1.99 1.11
C TRP A 455 -17.31 2.13 1.68
N GLY A 456 -17.88 1.08 2.29
CA GLY A 456 -19.28 1.03 2.69
C GLY A 456 -19.65 1.92 3.87
N CYS A 457 -18.70 2.22 4.78
CA CYS A 457 -18.99 3.02 5.96
C CYS A 457 -19.28 4.49 5.62
N GLY A 458 -20.31 5.06 6.26
CA GLY A 458 -20.62 6.48 6.18
C GLY A 458 -19.60 7.39 6.87
N ALA A 459 -18.77 6.86 7.77
CA ALA A 459 -17.68 7.62 8.39
C ALA A 459 -16.50 7.75 7.41
N LYS A 460 -16.28 8.99 6.91
CA LYS A 460 -15.14 9.38 6.09
C LYS A 460 -14.20 10.20 6.96
N GLU A 461 -13.02 9.67 7.25
CA GLU A 461 -12.14 10.19 8.29
C GLU A 461 -10.69 10.28 7.83
N ALA A 462 -9.97 11.31 8.33
CA ALA A 462 -8.57 11.55 7.98
C ALA A 462 -7.62 10.48 8.51
N ARG A 463 -7.93 9.87 9.66
CA ARG A 463 -7.10 8.82 10.28
C ARG A 463 -6.92 7.56 9.43
N ILE A 464 -7.82 7.32 8.45
CA ILE A 464 -7.71 6.19 7.53
C ILE A 464 -6.72 6.52 6.40
N SER A 465 -6.68 7.77 5.94
CA SER A 465 -5.87 8.23 4.81
C SER A 465 -4.58 8.95 5.21
N GLU A 466 -4.28 9.04 6.50
CA GLU A 466 -3.18 9.86 7.01
C GLU A 466 -1.81 9.52 6.40
N ALA A 467 -0.98 10.55 6.22
CA ALA A 467 0.35 10.41 5.65
C ALA A 467 1.30 9.62 6.56
N TRP A 468 1.05 9.57 7.88
CA TRP A 468 1.99 9.03 8.84
C TRP A 468 2.39 7.57 8.51
N TRP A 469 1.46 6.66 8.29
CA TRP A 469 1.76 5.27 7.95
C TRP A 469 2.09 5.07 6.46
N ASN A 470 1.57 5.92 5.56
CA ASN A 470 1.86 5.88 4.12
C ASN A 470 3.31 6.23 3.79
N ARG A 471 3.92 7.14 4.54
CA ARG A 471 5.28 7.61 4.28
C ARG A 471 6.37 6.56 4.51
N PHE A 472 6.10 5.50 5.30
CA PHE A 472 7.02 4.37 5.40
C PHE A 472 7.30 3.78 4.02
N TYR A 473 6.25 3.41 3.29
CA TYR A 473 6.40 2.87 1.95
C TYR A 473 7.07 3.87 0.99
N TYR A 474 6.68 5.13 1.04
CA TYR A 474 7.27 6.18 0.21
C TYR A 474 8.77 6.36 0.44
N TYR A 475 9.21 6.48 1.69
CA TYR A 475 10.62 6.69 2.00
C TYR A 475 11.48 5.43 1.76
N LEU A 476 10.92 4.25 1.93
CA LEU A 476 11.61 3.00 1.69
C LEU A 476 11.69 2.58 0.22
N THR A 477 10.78 3.04 -0.64
CA THR A 477 10.69 2.62 -2.05
C THR A 477 10.87 3.75 -3.05
N ALA A 478 10.69 4.99 -2.65
CA ALA A 478 10.56 6.15 -3.52
C ALA A 478 9.40 6.03 -4.54
N ASP A 479 8.33 5.29 -4.19
CA ASP A 479 7.18 5.04 -5.05
C ASP A 479 6.45 6.34 -5.41
N ASP A 480 6.34 6.63 -6.70
CA ASP A 480 5.76 7.88 -7.19
C ASP A 480 4.24 7.93 -6.98
N ARG A 481 3.54 6.78 -7.01
CA ARG A 481 2.10 6.76 -6.71
C ARG A 481 1.82 7.10 -5.25
N THR A 482 2.61 6.55 -4.32
CA THR A 482 2.52 6.94 -2.90
C THR A 482 2.87 8.44 -2.72
N GLY A 483 3.84 8.94 -3.48
CA GLY A 483 4.14 10.38 -3.53
C GLY A 483 2.95 11.26 -3.96
N ASP A 484 2.15 10.81 -4.95
CA ASP A 484 0.89 11.47 -5.33
C ASP A 484 -0.11 11.45 -4.15
N ILE A 485 -0.32 10.28 -3.52
CA ILE A 485 -1.25 10.11 -2.40
C ILE A 485 -0.90 11.03 -1.22
N LEU A 486 0.39 11.12 -0.85
CA LEU A 486 0.84 12.05 0.18
C LEU A 486 0.53 13.51 -0.16
N SER A 487 0.57 13.86 -1.45
CA SER A 487 0.19 15.20 -1.92
C SER A 487 -1.33 15.41 -1.97
N GLU A 488 -2.12 14.35 -2.22
CA GLU A 488 -3.58 14.40 -2.26
C GLU A 488 -4.18 14.67 -0.86
N VAL A 489 -3.57 14.12 0.22
CA VAL A 489 -4.10 14.24 1.58
C VAL A 489 -3.67 15.50 2.34
N ARG A 490 -2.68 16.24 1.86
CA ARG A 490 -2.05 17.36 2.58
C ARG A 490 -2.98 18.50 2.99
N ASP A 491 -4.02 18.77 2.18
CA ASP A 491 -5.02 19.82 2.41
C ASP A 491 -6.41 19.26 2.73
N ALA A 492 -6.52 17.97 3.11
CA ALA A 492 -7.80 17.28 3.35
C ALA A 492 -8.62 17.89 4.51
N ASP A 493 -7.99 18.61 5.43
CA ASP A 493 -8.69 19.31 6.49
C ASP A 493 -9.66 20.41 6.00
N THR A 494 -9.49 20.87 4.75
CA THR A 494 -10.44 21.82 4.13
C THR A 494 -11.81 21.20 3.86
N LEU A 495 -11.91 19.87 3.79
CA LEU A 495 -13.19 19.17 3.66
C LEU A 495 -14.08 19.34 4.88
N LEU A 496 -13.51 19.66 6.05
CA LEU A 496 -14.27 19.89 7.28
C LEU A 496 -15.22 21.09 7.19
N TYR A 497 -15.09 21.97 6.18
CA TYR A 497 -16.11 23.00 5.90
C TYR A 497 -17.45 22.39 5.45
N HIS A 498 -17.40 21.15 4.87
CA HIS A 498 -18.59 20.53 4.25
C HIS A 498 -18.95 19.20 4.90
N LEU A 499 -17.98 18.50 5.47
CA LEU A 499 -18.18 17.19 6.10
C LEU A 499 -17.72 17.21 7.55
N ASP A 500 -18.68 17.28 8.48
CA ASP A 500 -18.40 17.23 9.91
C ASP A 500 -18.20 15.76 10.34
N PRO A 501 -17.02 15.38 10.84
CA PRO A 501 -16.75 14.00 11.26
C PRO A 501 -17.61 13.57 12.46
N MET A 502 -18.11 14.53 13.22
CA MET A 502 -18.93 14.29 14.43
C MET A 502 -20.43 14.49 14.20
N ARG A 503 -20.88 14.65 12.94
CA ARG A 503 -22.25 15.05 12.58
C ARG A 503 -23.39 14.25 13.23
N LEU A 504 -23.18 12.94 13.44
CA LEU A 504 -24.17 12.06 14.05
C LEU A 504 -23.89 11.76 15.53
N ALA A 505 -22.64 11.54 15.89
CA ALA A 505 -22.26 11.21 17.27
C ALA A 505 -22.36 12.42 18.23
N GLN A 506 -22.03 13.61 17.74
CA GLN A 506 -22.09 14.87 18.48
C GLN A 506 -22.72 15.96 17.59
N PRO A 507 -24.02 15.92 17.30
CA PRO A 507 -24.68 16.86 16.39
C PRO A 507 -24.56 18.30 16.91
N ARG A 508 -24.41 19.28 16.02
CA ARG A 508 -24.26 20.71 16.38
C ARG A 508 -25.43 21.29 17.19
N SER A 509 -26.60 20.67 17.07
CA SER A 509 -27.77 21.05 17.88
C SER A 509 -27.59 20.82 19.40
N LEU A 510 -26.79 19.80 19.76
CA LEU A 510 -26.48 19.45 21.15
C LEU A 510 -25.07 19.92 21.57
N TYR A 511 -24.17 20.04 20.61
CA TYR A 511 -22.79 20.47 20.79
C TYR A 511 -22.51 21.66 19.87
N PRO A 512 -23.00 22.85 20.25
CA PRO A 512 -22.85 24.07 19.45
C PRO A 512 -21.39 24.43 19.25
N CYS A 513 -21.05 24.96 18.07
CA CYS A 513 -19.71 25.38 17.73
C CYS A 513 -19.76 26.68 16.92
N SER A 514 -19.05 27.70 17.38
CA SER A 514 -18.95 29.01 16.74
C SER A 514 -17.97 28.99 15.54
N ALA A 515 -17.05 28.05 15.52
CA ALA A 515 -16.06 27.91 14.43
C ALA A 515 -16.70 27.34 13.13
N PRO A 516 -16.09 27.62 11.97
CA PRO A 516 -16.59 27.15 10.68
C PRO A 516 -16.62 25.63 10.56
N ALA A 517 -15.69 24.92 11.20
CA ALA A 517 -15.59 23.46 11.20
C ALA A 517 -15.41 22.92 12.62
N ARG A 518 -15.43 21.59 12.76
CA ARG A 518 -15.15 20.90 14.02
C ARG A 518 -14.17 19.74 13.77
N LEU A 519 -13.40 19.39 14.81
CA LEU A 519 -12.54 18.20 14.82
C LEU A 519 -12.28 17.72 16.25
N ARG A 520 -11.82 16.48 16.40
CA ARG A 520 -11.22 15.94 17.63
C ARG A 520 -9.69 16.04 17.53
N ILE A 521 -8.99 16.17 18.64
CA ILE A 521 -7.51 16.24 18.58
C ILE A 521 -6.92 14.91 18.12
N GLY A 522 -7.31 13.78 18.72
CA GLY A 522 -6.70 12.49 18.44
C GLY A 522 -6.92 12.00 17.01
N PRO A 523 -8.13 11.56 16.65
CA PRO A 523 -8.37 10.91 15.36
C PRO A 523 -8.38 11.88 14.17
N ASP A 524 -8.58 13.17 14.39
CA ASP A 524 -8.69 14.15 13.30
C ASP A 524 -7.46 15.05 13.22
N TRP A 525 -7.19 15.90 14.24
CA TRP A 525 -6.06 16.82 14.17
C TRP A 525 -4.71 16.11 14.03
N MET A 526 -4.48 15.00 14.75
CA MET A 526 -3.20 14.28 14.66
C MET A 526 -3.00 13.67 13.26
N ALA A 527 -4.07 13.21 12.61
CA ALA A 527 -4.02 12.76 11.23
C ALA A 527 -3.66 13.91 10.27
N TYR A 528 -4.33 15.06 10.40
CA TYR A 528 -3.97 16.25 9.61
C TYR A 528 -2.56 16.75 9.93
N ALA A 529 -2.16 16.73 11.20
CA ALA A 529 -0.80 17.08 11.60
C ALA A 529 0.24 16.17 10.95
N SER A 530 -0.04 14.87 10.81
CA SER A 530 0.82 13.94 10.08
C SER A 530 0.94 14.31 8.61
N ASN A 531 -0.17 14.73 7.99
CA ASN A 531 -0.19 15.16 6.59
C ASN A 531 0.65 16.43 6.39
N TRP A 532 0.50 17.44 7.27
CA TRP A 532 1.27 18.69 7.20
C TRP A 532 2.75 18.47 7.51
N TYR A 533 3.05 17.69 8.55
CA TYR A 533 4.43 17.36 8.91
C TYR A 533 5.15 16.65 7.75
N THR A 534 4.51 15.67 7.14
CA THR A 534 5.05 14.94 6.00
C THR A 534 5.24 15.84 4.77
N GLU A 535 4.26 16.70 4.46
CA GLU A 535 4.38 17.60 3.30
C GLU A 535 5.44 18.67 3.51
N TRP A 536 5.57 19.19 4.74
CA TRP A 536 6.65 20.10 5.09
C TRP A 536 8.02 19.43 4.92
N GLU A 537 8.23 18.22 5.44
CA GLU A 537 9.47 17.46 5.23
C GLU A 537 9.78 17.24 3.75
N ARG A 538 8.77 16.91 2.94
CA ARG A 538 8.92 16.60 1.52
C ARG A 538 9.25 17.84 0.67
N THR A 539 8.69 18.98 0.98
CA THR A 539 8.67 20.15 0.11
C THR A 539 9.32 21.39 0.68
N GLY A 540 9.54 21.46 2.01
CA GLY A 540 10.02 22.64 2.70
C GLY A 540 9.00 23.79 2.76
N GLN A 541 7.73 23.57 2.39
CA GLN A 541 6.70 24.63 2.37
C GLN A 541 6.28 25.04 3.78
N ASN A 542 6.68 26.23 4.20
CA ASN A 542 6.45 26.75 5.55
C ASN A 542 4.96 26.81 5.93
N ARG A 543 4.05 26.96 4.96
CA ARG A 543 2.59 27.03 5.27
C ARG A 543 2.10 25.81 6.07
N TYR A 544 2.66 24.63 5.82
CA TYR A 544 2.30 23.40 6.54
C TYR A 544 2.88 23.38 7.94
N ARG A 545 4.13 23.83 8.10
CA ARG A 545 4.75 24.04 9.42
C ARG A 545 3.94 25.04 10.24
N ASP A 546 3.59 26.18 9.65
CA ASP A 546 2.90 27.26 10.35
C ASP A 546 1.50 26.81 10.80
N LYS A 547 0.80 26.03 9.97
CA LYS A 547 -0.48 25.42 10.32
C LYS A 547 -0.36 24.41 11.47
N LEU A 548 0.69 23.59 11.44
CA LEU A 548 1.03 22.65 12.50
C LEU A 548 1.28 23.40 13.83
N LEU A 549 2.16 24.41 13.82
CA LEU A 549 2.49 25.22 14.99
C LEU A 549 1.27 25.96 15.54
N THR A 550 0.38 26.48 14.67
CA THR A 550 -0.87 27.11 15.08
C THR A 550 -1.79 26.14 15.82
N GLY A 551 -1.90 24.91 15.34
CA GLY A 551 -2.66 23.85 16.01
C GLY A 551 -2.06 23.47 17.36
N MET A 552 -0.74 23.27 17.43
CA MET A 552 -0.01 22.98 18.67
C MET A 552 -0.21 24.08 19.72
N GLN A 553 -0.08 25.34 19.31
CA GLN A 553 -0.32 26.50 20.22
C GLN A 553 -1.78 26.53 20.68
N SER A 554 -2.74 26.31 19.76
CA SER A 554 -4.16 26.30 20.11
C SER A 554 -4.49 25.23 21.15
N ILE A 555 -3.94 24.01 20.99
CA ILE A 555 -4.11 22.90 21.95
C ILE A 555 -3.49 23.27 23.31
N ALA A 556 -2.30 23.89 23.30
CA ALA A 556 -1.65 24.35 24.53
C ALA A 556 -2.42 25.48 25.26
N ASP A 557 -3.28 26.19 24.54
CA ASP A 557 -4.10 27.28 25.12
C ASP A 557 -5.50 26.81 25.56
N LEU A 558 -5.93 25.59 25.25
CA LEU A 558 -7.18 25.01 25.75
C LEU A 558 -7.11 24.86 27.29
N PRO A 559 -8.21 25.07 28.02
CA PRO A 559 -8.24 24.96 29.49
C PRO A 559 -7.80 23.58 30.02
N HIS A 560 -8.15 22.51 29.34
CA HIS A 560 -7.81 21.15 29.71
C HIS A 560 -6.95 20.42 28.67
N HIS A 561 -6.38 21.16 27.70
CA HIS A 561 -5.42 20.66 26.71
C HIS A 561 -5.89 19.34 26.03
N PHE A 562 -5.07 18.31 26.11
CA PHE A 562 -5.38 16.99 25.53
C PHE A 562 -6.58 16.28 26.19
N PHE A 563 -6.97 16.65 27.42
CA PHE A 563 -8.18 16.14 28.06
C PHE A 563 -9.47 16.75 27.51
N GLN A 564 -9.42 17.69 26.58
CA GLN A 564 -10.52 18.12 25.72
C GLN A 564 -10.50 17.48 24.33
N GLY A 565 -9.43 16.78 23.99
CA GLY A 565 -9.17 16.26 22.66
C GLY A 565 -10.21 15.33 22.04
N PRO A 566 -10.89 14.45 22.82
CA PRO A 566 -11.98 13.62 22.30
C PRO A 566 -13.27 14.37 21.99
N LEU A 567 -13.42 15.63 22.44
CA LEU A 567 -14.60 16.44 22.17
C LEU A 567 -14.58 17.03 20.76
N ALA A 568 -15.77 17.38 20.25
CA ALA A 568 -15.92 18.12 19.00
C ALA A 568 -15.52 19.60 19.19
N LEU A 569 -14.25 19.88 19.05
CA LEU A 569 -13.67 21.23 19.18
C LEU A 569 -13.89 22.06 17.92
N GLY A 570 -14.02 23.38 18.09
CA GLY A 570 -14.05 24.30 16.97
C GLY A 570 -12.74 24.32 16.21
N TYR A 571 -12.82 24.37 14.88
CA TYR A 571 -11.66 24.38 14.00
C TYR A 571 -11.83 25.37 12.84
N ASN A 572 -10.75 26.04 12.49
CA ASN A 572 -10.70 26.86 11.30
C ASN A 572 -9.68 26.29 10.29
N PRO A 573 -10.15 25.63 9.21
CA PRO A 573 -9.28 25.01 8.22
C PRO A 573 -8.30 25.97 7.52
N SER A 574 -8.64 27.26 7.38
CA SER A 574 -7.76 28.23 6.73
C SER A 574 -6.53 28.58 7.56
N SER A 575 -6.65 28.61 8.90
CA SER A 575 -5.57 29.01 9.82
C SER A 575 -4.97 27.83 10.59
N GLY A 576 -5.67 26.71 10.72
CA GLY A 576 -5.29 25.60 11.59
C GLY A 576 -5.64 25.81 13.06
N ARG A 577 -6.37 26.92 13.42
CA ARG A 577 -6.69 27.27 14.80
C ARG A 577 -7.80 26.37 15.36
N ILE A 578 -7.60 25.92 16.60
CA ILE A 578 -8.55 25.14 17.39
C ILE A 578 -9.10 26.02 18.53
N SER A 579 -10.39 25.85 18.88
CA SER A 579 -11.06 26.56 19.97
C SER A 579 -12.06 25.63 20.65
N SER A 580 -12.44 25.97 21.89
CA SER A 580 -13.48 25.27 22.64
C SER A 580 -14.60 26.20 23.02
N ASP A 581 -15.85 25.87 22.67
CA ASP A 581 -17.06 26.54 23.13
C ASP A 581 -17.59 25.95 24.46
N GLN A 582 -16.91 24.92 24.99
CA GLN A 582 -17.25 24.21 26.23
C GLN A 582 -15.98 24.05 27.10
N PRO A 583 -15.45 25.16 27.64
CA PRO A 583 -14.14 25.19 28.29
C PRO A 583 -14.03 24.32 29.56
N GLU A 584 -15.14 24.06 30.27
CA GLU A 584 -15.13 23.23 31.48
C GLU A 584 -15.15 21.72 31.21
N LEU A 585 -15.50 21.29 30.01
CA LEU A 585 -15.59 19.87 29.72
C LEU A 585 -14.21 19.24 29.54
N GLN A 586 -14.03 18.10 30.18
CA GLN A 586 -12.87 17.25 30.00
C GLN A 586 -13.28 15.78 29.85
N THR A 587 -12.53 15.03 29.10
CA THR A 587 -12.79 13.61 28.87
C THR A 587 -11.52 12.88 28.45
N THR A 588 -11.55 11.55 28.50
CA THR A 588 -10.47 10.69 27.99
C THR A 588 -11.04 9.71 26.98
N ASN A 589 -10.28 9.43 25.95
CA ASN A 589 -10.61 8.38 25.00
C ASN A 589 -9.29 7.79 24.44
N HIS A 590 -9.25 6.47 24.29
CA HIS A 590 -8.10 5.77 23.72
C HIS A 590 -7.77 6.25 22.29
N LEU A 591 -8.77 6.68 21.53
CA LEU A 591 -8.59 7.24 20.17
C LEU A 591 -7.68 8.47 20.12
N MET A 592 -7.39 9.11 21.26
CA MET A 592 -6.39 10.18 21.32
C MET A 592 -5.00 9.76 20.89
N THR A 593 -4.68 8.46 20.98
CA THR A 593 -3.28 8.01 20.93
C THR A 593 -3.02 6.80 20.05
N ILE A 594 -4.03 5.96 19.81
CA ILE A 594 -3.81 4.64 19.20
C ILE A 594 -3.97 4.58 17.68
N MET A 595 -4.24 5.69 17.02
CA MET A 595 -4.38 5.76 15.54
C MET A 595 -3.19 6.50 14.89
N GLY A 596 -1.96 6.12 15.26
CA GLY A 596 -0.76 6.78 14.78
C GLY A 596 -0.38 8.06 15.51
N GLY A 597 -1.32 8.67 16.28
CA GLY A 597 -1.12 9.95 16.94
C GLY A 597 0.01 9.94 17.96
N PHE A 598 0.15 8.87 18.75
CA PHE A 598 1.22 8.74 19.73
C PHE A 598 2.60 8.73 19.09
N GLU A 599 2.77 7.95 18.02
CA GLU A 599 4.03 7.81 17.30
C GLU A 599 4.41 9.11 16.60
N LEU A 600 3.43 9.79 15.98
CA LEU A 600 3.62 11.11 15.40
C LEU A 600 4.10 12.12 16.46
N MET A 601 3.44 12.16 17.62
CA MET A 601 3.81 13.07 18.71
C MET A 601 5.25 12.85 19.17
N ASN A 602 5.69 11.58 19.30
CA ASN A 602 7.05 11.25 19.66
C ASN A 602 8.05 11.67 18.60
N GLU A 603 7.72 11.49 17.33
CA GLU A 603 8.59 11.91 16.23
C GLU A 603 8.69 13.44 16.12
N MET A 604 7.58 14.15 16.27
CA MET A 604 7.57 15.62 16.31
C MET A 604 8.40 16.17 17.49
N MET A 605 8.34 15.51 18.65
CA MET A 605 9.14 15.88 19.82
C MET A 605 10.64 15.69 19.59
N LEU A 606 11.04 14.72 18.75
CA LEU A 606 12.43 14.51 18.33
C LEU A 606 12.91 15.53 17.28
N SER A 607 12.00 16.31 16.69
CA SER A 607 12.35 17.39 15.77
C SER A 607 12.81 18.62 16.57
N PRO A 608 14.09 19.03 16.46
CA PRO A 608 14.60 20.20 17.21
C PRO A 608 13.75 21.45 16.97
N ASP A 609 13.38 21.70 15.73
CA ASP A 609 12.66 22.88 15.30
C ASP A 609 11.26 22.99 15.91
N LEU A 610 10.52 21.87 15.95
CA LEU A 610 9.19 21.85 16.57
C LEU A 610 9.27 21.90 18.08
N HIS A 611 10.28 21.21 18.66
CA HIS A 611 10.49 21.22 20.10
C HIS A 611 10.84 22.62 20.62
N GLU A 612 11.72 23.35 19.94
CA GLU A 612 12.09 24.72 20.28
C GLU A 612 10.94 25.71 20.07
N ALA A 613 10.16 25.53 18.99
CA ALA A 613 9.04 26.42 18.68
C ALA A 613 7.82 26.24 19.61
N SER A 614 7.64 25.07 20.20
CA SER A 614 6.44 24.74 21.01
C SER A 614 6.76 23.91 22.26
N PRO A 615 7.68 24.32 23.13
CA PRO A 615 8.10 23.52 24.28
C PRO A 615 6.95 23.26 25.26
N ARG A 616 6.03 24.24 25.46
CA ARG A 616 4.86 24.08 26.31
C ARG A 616 3.92 22.98 25.85
N PHE A 617 3.71 22.84 24.53
CA PHE A 617 2.87 21.79 23.95
C PHE A 617 3.40 20.40 24.31
N PHE A 618 4.71 20.17 24.19
CA PHE A 618 5.31 18.88 24.51
C PHE A 618 5.34 18.58 26.01
N LEU A 619 5.48 19.61 26.87
CA LEU A 619 5.32 19.44 28.33
C LEU A 619 3.89 19.01 28.69
N LEU A 620 2.88 19.61 28.08
CA LEU A 620 1.49 19.20 28.26
C LEU A 620 1.19 17.79 27.73
N TRP A 621 1.84 17.37 26.65
CA TRP A 621 1.76 16.00 26.16
C TRP A 621 2.36 15.01 27.17
N GLN A 622 3.51 15.32 27.75
CA GLN A 622 4.13 14.50 28.80
C GLN A 622 3.20 14.39 30.02
N ASP A 623 2.61 15.49 30.44
CA ASP A 623 1.65 15.51 31.56
C ASP A 623 0.38 14.69 31.24
N TYR A 624 -0.13 14.76 30.02
CA TYR A 624 -1.24 13.92 29.56
C TYR A 624 -0.89 12.43 29.66
N CYS A 625 0.27 12.03 29.15
CA CYS A 625 0.73 10.64 29.20
C CYS A 625 0.85 10.13 30.65
N ARG A 626 1.37 10.96 31.55
CA ARG A 626 1.52 10.63 32.97
C ARG A 626 0.19 10.49 33.69
N GLN A 627 -0.79 11.34 33.37
CA GLN A 627 -2.05 11.46 34.11
C GLN A 627 -3.20 10.65 33.49
N TYR A 628 -3.04 10.09 32.29
CA TYR A 628 -4.15 9.50 31.52
C TYR A 628 -4.96 8.47 32.31
N GLN A 629 -4.32 7.50 32.93
CA GLN A 629 -5.01 6.42 33.63
C GLN A 629 -5.77 6.93 34.87
N ASP A 630 -5.15 7.81 35.67
CA ASP A 630 -5.78 8.35 36.86
C ASP A 630 -6.98 9.24 36.50
N LYS A 631 -6.86 10.03 35.44
CA LYS A 631 -7.94 10.85 34.91
C LYS A 631 -9.06 10.02 34.31
N ALA A 632 -8.75 8.96 33.54
CA ALA A 632 -9.75 8.05 32.97
C ALA A 632 -10.59 7.40 34.07
N LEU A 633 -9.99 7.00 35.19
CA LEU A 633 -10.69 6.48 36.36
C LEU A 633 -11.57 7.50 37.04
N GLN A 634 -11.08 8.75 37.23
CA GLN A 634 -11.80 9.85 37.87
C GLN A 634 -13.03 10.30 37.08
N ILE A 635 -12.89 10.45 35.76
CA ILE A 635 -13.95 10.94 34.88
C ILE A 635 -14.96 9.82 34.56
N ARG A 636 -14.67 8.58 34.94
CA ARG A 636 -15.48 7.37 34.62
C ARG A 636 -15.74 7.18 33.10
N HIS A 637 -14.90 7.80 32.29
CA HIS A 637 -14.93 7.67 30.84
C HIS A 637 -13.96 6.57 30.42
N ASN A 638 -13.95 6.17 29.18
CA ASN A 638 -13.22 5.07 28.60
C ASN A 638 -11.96 4.59 29.38
N LYS A 639 -12.06 3.45 30.07
CA LYS A 639 -11.00 2.89 30.93
C LYS A 639 -9.97 2.08 30.16
N PHE A 640 -9.90 2.21 28.85
CA PHE A 640 -8.99 1.41 28.03
C PHE A 640 -7.53 1.68 28.42
N PRO A 641 -6.78 0.68 28.93
CA PRO A 641 -5.39 0.89 29.29
C PRO A 641 -4.56 1.09 28.03
N ILE A 642 -3.65 2.05 28.04
CA ILE A 642 -2.73 2.29 26.95
C ILE A 642 -1.32 2.21 27.51
N PRO A 643 -0.68 1.02 27.48
CA PRO A 643 0.64 0.78 28.08
C PRO A 643 1.72 1.73 27.57
N ARG A 644 1.68 2.13 26.29
CA ARG A 644 2.66 3.07 25.71
C ARG A 644 2.66 4.44 26.37
N LEU A 645 1.54 4.91 26.92
CA LEU A 645 1.51 6.18 27.66
C LEU A 645 2.29 6.09 28.97
N HIS A 646 2.14 4.98 29.71
CA HIS A 646 2.99 4.69 30.86
C HIS A 646 4.45 4.52 30.45
N GLY A 647 4.72 3.85 29.33
CA GLY A 647 6.07 3.70 28.78
C GLY A 647 6.72 5.05 28.49
N PHE A 648 5.96 5.97 27.89
CA PHE A 648 6.45 7.33 27.62
C PHE A 648 6.75 8.11 28.90
N ALA A 649 5.85 8.07 29.90
CA ALA A 649 6.10 8.68 31.19
C ALA A 649 7.33 8.05 31.88
N GLY A 650 7.50 6.73 31.77
CA GLY A 650 8.69 6.02 32.25
C GLY A 650 9.97 6.51 31.58
N TRP A 651 9.95 6.69 30.26
CA TRP A 651 11.07 7.26 29.49
C TRP A 651 11.43 8.67 29.93
N MET A 652 10.43 9.47 30.32
CA MET A 652 10.62 10.83 30.86
C MET A 652 11.04 10.86 32.34
N GLY A 653 11.37 9.70 32.95
CA GLY A 653 11.92 9.58 34.28
C GLY A 653 10.97 9.08 35.38
N HIS A 654 9.71 8.76 35.07
CA HIS A 654 8.73 8.22 36.02
C HIS A 654 8.86 6.69 36.16
N LYS A 655 9.76 6.22 37.03
CA LYS A 655 10.07 4.78 37.21
C LYS A 655 8.86 3.90 37.50
N GLU A 656 7.91 4.38 38.31
CA GLU A 656 6.67 3.64 38.59
C GLU A 656 5.84 3.42 37.32
N SER A 657 5.78 4.42 36.42
CA SER A 657 5.09 4.29 35.13
C SER A 657 5.76 3.25 34.22
N ALA A 658 7.10 3.17 34.22
CA ALA A 658 7.82 2.14 33.47
C ALA A 658 7.46 0.72 33.95
N THR A 659 7.35 0.52 35.26
CA THR A 659 6.91 -0.77 35.82
C THR A 659 5.47 -1.08 35.40
N LYS A 660 4.52 -0.13 35.55
CA LYS A 660 3.13 -0.30 35.11
C LYS A 660 3.00 -0.64 33.62
N ALA A 661 3.85 -0.03 32.78
CA ALA A 661 3.88 -0.33 31.34
C ALA A 661 4.23 -1.80 31.07
N TRP A 662 5.29 -2.29 31.72
CA TRP A 662 5.71 -3.70 31.60
C TRP A 662 4.66 -4.66 32.14
N ASP A 663 4.10 -4.38 33.31
CA ASP A 663 3.07 -5.21 33.94
C ASP A 663 1.86 -5.35 33.01
N ALA A 664 1.42 -4.26 32.38
CA ALA A 664 0.29 -4.26 31.45
C ALA A 664 0.56 -5.13 30.20
N ILE A 665 1.76 -5.00 29.60
CA ILE A 665 2.16 -5.83 28.45
C ILE A 665 2.25 -7.32 28.80
N MET A 666 2.78 -7.65 29.99
CA MET A 666 2.91 -9.05 30.42
C MET A 666 1.58 -9.69 30.80
N LEU A 667 0.63 -8.90 31.32
CA LEU A 667 -0.67 -9.38 31.76
C LEU A 667 -1.64 -9.70 30.62
N HIS A 668 -1.58 -8.96 29.54
CA HIS A 668 -2.54 -9.01 28.43
C HIS A 668 -1.86 -9.24 27.09
N ARG A 669 -1.61 -10.50 26.73
CA ARG A 669 -1.12 -10.88 25.40
C ARG A 669 -2.29 -11.23 24.47
N PRO A 670 -2.31 -10.76 23.22
CA PRO A 670 -3.49 -10.89 22.36
C PRO A 670 -3.94 -12.32 22.04
N LEU A 671 -2.99 -13.25 21.89
CA LEU A 671 -3.27 -14.62 21.48
C LEU A 671 -3.41 -15.61 22.65
N ASP A 672 -3.20 -15.17 23.89
CA ASP A 672 -3.22 -16.06 25.06
C ASP A 672 -4.63 -16.46 25.46
N GLY A 673 -5.04 -17.70 25.12
CA GLY A 673 -6.27 -18.35 25.61
C GLY A 673 -7.57 -17.61 25.33
N LYS A 674 -7.56 -16.62 24.44
CA LYS A 674 -8.74 -15.83 24.10
C LYS A 674 -9.61 -16.56 23.09
N SER A 675 -10.90 -16.61 23.36
CA SER A 675 -11.92 -17.12 22.43
C SER A 675 -12.20 -16.14 21.28
N THR A 676 -11.89 -14.87 21.44
CA THR A 676 -12.09 -13.82 20.44
C THR A 676 -10.77 -13.10 20.18
N ILE A 677 -10.36 -13.03 18.92
CA ILE A 677 -9.14 -12.35 18.48
C ILE A 677 -9.53 -11.11 17.71
N TRP A 678 -8.90 -9.99 18.07
CA TRP A 678 -9.04 -8.70 17.37
C TRP A 678 -7.68 -8.33 16.76
N THR A 679 -7.62 -8.14 15.46
CA THR A 679 -6.35 -7.78 14.78
C THR A 679 -5.84 -6.42 15.23
N ASN A 680 -6.72 -5.49 15.51
CA ASN A 680 -6.37 -4.18 16.06
C ASN A 680 -5.77 -4.27 17.48
N ASP A 681 -6.23 -5.22 18.33
CA ASP A 681 -5.59 -5.46 19.64
C ASP A 681 -4.17 -6.02 19.48
N CYS A 682 -3.97 -6.89 18.49
CA CYS A 682 -2.65 -7.40 18.13
C CYS A 682 -1.72 -6.25 17.69
N ALA A 683 -2.19 -5.39 16.79
CA ALA A 683 -1.42 -4.24 16.31
C ALA A 683 -1.06 -3.28 17.45
N THR A 684 -2.03 -2.91 18.28
CA THR A 684 -1.82 -2.05 19.44
C THR A 684 -0.81 -2.63 20.40
N TRP A 685 -0.95 -3.92 20.76
CA TRP A 685 -0.04 -4.59 21.67
C TRP A 685 1.40 -4.63 21.15
N VAL A 686 1.58 -4.96 19.87
CA VAL A 686 2.92 -5.01 19.24
C VAL A 686 3.58 -3.63 19.28
N MET A 687 2.84 -2.58 18.93
CA MET A 687 3.37 -1.21 18.95
C MET A 687 3.71 -0.75 20.37
N ASP A 688 2.88 -1.09 21.36
CA ASP A 688 3.16 -0.84 22.77
C ASP A 688 4.43 -1.56 23.22
N ALA A 689 4.54 -2.85 22.92
CA ALA A 689 5.66 -3.68 23.33
C ALA A 689 6.99 -3.22 22.74
N ILE A 690 7.02 -2.87 21.44
CA ILE A 690 8.20 -2.35 20.74
C ILE A 690 8.67 -1.04 21.37
N PHE A 691 7.74 -0.14 21.70
CA PHE A 691 8.04 1.15 22.32
C PHE A 691 8.54 0.98 23.77
N ILE A 692 7.83 0.20 24.59
CA ILE A 692 8.19 -0.03 26.01
C ILE A 692 9.54 -0.73 26.11
N LYS A 693 9.81 -1.69 25.28
CA LYS A 693 11.11 -2.39 25.24
C LYS A 693 12.27 -1.43 24.95
N GLU A 694 12.07 -0.39 24.13
CA GLU A 694 13.10 0.62 23.88
C GLU A 694 13.28 1.59 25.03
N THR A 695 12.18 1.99 25.68
CA THR A 695 12.16 3.16 26.56
C THR A 695 12.18 2.83 28.06
N CYS A 696 11.80 1.62 28.45
CA CYS A 696 11.62 1.23 29.87
C CYS A 696 12.58 0.13 30.32
N ARG A 697 13.80 0.16 29.88
CA ARG A 697 14.88 -0.77 30.31
C ARG A 697 15.40 -0.46 31.69
#